data_6bbc16b89faf664750f7602db2f2b3ca
#
_entry.id   6bbc16b89faf664750f7602db2f2b3ca
#
_cell.length_a   1.000
_cell.length_b   1.000
_cell.length_c   1.000
_cell.angle_alpha   90.00
_cell.angle_beta   90.00
_cell.angle_gamma   90.00
#
_symmetry.space_group_name_H-M   'P 1'
#
loop_
_entity.id
_entity.type
_entity.pdbx_description
1 polymer ?
#
loop_
_entity_poly.entity_id
_entity_poly.type
_entity_poly.pdbx_seq_one_letter_code
_entity_poly.pdbx_strand_id
1 'polypeptide(L)'
;MKKTLFIVIVLLFSAQSYSQKANFKAAEKFRSSNLNQKVGDLNVRANWIHETNKFWYSYKKSDGKNYYYVDADARSKKLLFDSRYMASQIHKLIHRPYNQLDLPIRDIEFEDESTTKFTFKIDSIRFLYNMTDRNLVIKDTVPEEERSGRWATYSPDSTWIAYAKNYNLFIMKANDPDSVEIQLSTDGELHYGYASSRSDTARDKKVRSIARWFENEEKLYVIKSDSREVSDLFVINALADPRPELETYKYSMPGEENVPQHELIIYDVESRERTDVDVAKWKDQRLRVRWTSQESADKMIIERKKRDLTELEICMVDANDGELRVLFNEKQYPYIYDGYGYGNLSVLNEGDDIIWWSERTGWGHLYLYDGNGKLKRQITDGYFVTGNIMRIDTSGRELYVQAFGREEGVHPYYTMLYRVSLDKGGMKLISPEDANHSFSMSETNDYWVDNYSRVDMPNKSVLRDANGSRLLDLEEPDLSMVYETGWQMPESFVVKAKDGVTDLFGVMFKPFDFDSTRKYPVISYVYPGPQTESVPYSFSVSHRYNTALAQLGFIVVNFGHRGGSPQRNNYYHTYGYNNLRDYALADDKYGIEQLADRYDFIDVEKVGIYGHSGGGFMSTAALLTYPEFYDVAVSSAGNHDNNIYNQWWGETHHGVKEIQKKVKVKKEEEEEVEKAYPAEENDSLKTEISFKSDVPANQDLAENLKGYLLLVHGDIDNNVHPGNSIRVVDALIKANKRFDFMIMPGQRHGFGRYTQYFETMMWYYFAEHLLGDYRTNVELKDY
;
A
#
# COMPACT_ATOMS: atom_id res chain seq x y z
N MET A 1 -81.65 -17.88 38.58
CA MET A 1 -80.20 -17.72 38.74
C MET A 1 -79.54 -18.05 37.36
N LYS A 2 -79.23 -17.02 36.58
CA LYS A 2 -78.58 -17.16 35.26
C LYS A 2 -77.07 -17.01 35.48
N LYS A 3 -76.28 -18.00 35.19
CA LYS A 3 -74.80 -17.92 35.13
C LYS A 3 -74.38 -17.43 33.74
N THR A 4 -73.81 -16.24 33.68
CA THR A 4 -73.23 -15.66 32.47
C THR A 4 -71.82 -16.15 32.37
N LEU A 5 -71.51 -16.90 31.29
CA LEU A 5 -70.21 -17.38 30.98
C LEU A 5 -69.46 -16.28 30.18
N PHE A 6 -68.40 -15.70 30.75
CA PHE A 6 -67.52 -14.78 30.06
C PHE A 6 -66.46 -15.60 29.26
N ILE A 7 -66.52 -15.58 27.95
CA ILE A 7 -65.46 -16.13 27.05
C ILE A 7 -64.48 -15.00 26.81
N VAL A 8 -63.27 -15.12 27.33
CA VAL A 8 -62.15 -14.26 27.03
C VAL A 8 -61.47 -14.82 25.79
N ILE A 9 -61.66 -14.20 24.64
CA ILE A 9 -60.92 -14.48 23.42
C ILE A 9 -59.55 -13.81 23.53
N VAL A 10 -58.50 -14.56 23.83
CA VAL A 10 -57.11 -14.10 23.74
C VAL A 10 -56.72 -14.16 22.26
N LEU A 11 -56.73 -13.02 21.58
CA LEU A 11 -56.12 -12.87 20.25
C LEU A 11 -54.59 -12.95 20.42
N LEU A 12 -54.04 -14.13 20.17
CA LEU A 12 -52.60 -14.32 19.93
C LEU A 12 -52.30 -13.69 18.57
N PHE A 13 -51.85 -12.44 18.56
CA PHE A 13 -51.08 -11.94 17.43
C PHE A 13 -49.78 -12.71 17.37
N SER A 14 -49.74 -13.77 16.59
CA SER A 14 -48.47 -14.33 16.08
C SER A 14 -47.91 -13.27 15.12
N ALA A 15 -47.00 -12.43 15.61
CA ALA A 15 -46.12 -11.71 14.72
C ALA A 15 -45.33 -12.74 13.93
N GLN A 16 -45.80 -13.09 12.73
CA GLN A 16 -44.95 -13.73 11.76
C GLN A 16 -43.83 -12.72 11.45
N SER A 17 -42.71 -12.89 12.11
CA SER A 17 -41.44 -12.29 11.64
C SER A 17 -41.18 -12.87 10.27
N TYR A 18 -41.60 -12.15 9.23
CA TYR A 18 -41.14 -12.45 7.87
C TYR A 18 -39.62 -12.26 7.87
N SER A 19 -38.90 -13.37 7.83
CA SER A 19 -37.47 -13.37 7.58
C SER A 19 -37.22 -12.53 6.31
N GLN A 20 -36.40 -11.52 6.41
CA GLN A 20 -36.02 -10.70 5.26
C GLN A 20 -35.14 -11.57 4.35
N LYS A 21 -35.61 -11.81 3.13
CA LYS A 21 -34.82 -12.61 2.16
C LYS A 21 -33.70 -11.79 1.56
N ALA A 22 -32.50 -12.35 1.56
CA ALA A 22 -31.35 -11.77 0.89
C ALA A 22 -31.55 -11.66 -0.63
N ASN A 23 -31.18 -10.53 -1.23
CA ASN A 23 -31.29 -10.32 -2.66
C ASN A 23 -29.99 -10.70 -3.39
N PHE A 24 -29.66 -12.01 -3.43
CA PHE A 24 -28.45 -12.51 -4.09
C PHE A 24 -28.33 -12.08 -5.57
N LYS A 25 -29.46 -11.99 -6.28
CA LYS A 25 -29.45 -11.56 -7.68
C LYS A 25 -29.00 -10.10 -7.83
N ALA A 26 -29.41 -9.22 -6.92
CA ALA A 26 -28.94 -7.85 -6.91
C ALA A 26 -27.45 -7.79 -6.53
N ALA A 27 -27.02 -8.52 -5.49
CA ALA A 27 -25.63 -8.57 -5.11
C ALA A 27 -24.72 -9.02 -6.27
N GLU A 28 -25.09 -10.09 -6.99
CA GLU A 28 -24.36 -10.57 -8.16
C GLU A 28 -24.29 -9.51 -9.28
N LYS A 29 -25.40 -8.83 -9.58
CA LYS A 29 -25.46 -7.75 -10.59
C LYS A 29 -24.46 -6.63 -10.28
N PHE A 30 -24.26 -6.32 -8.99
CA PHE A 30 -23.44 -5.21 -8.52
C PHE A 30 -22.09 -5.62 -7.97
N ARG A 31 -21.59 -6.82 -8.31
CA ARG A 31 -20.19 -7.17 -8.08
C ARG A 31 -19.24 -6.18 -8.74
N SER A 32 -18.10 -5.92 -8.12
CA SER A 32 -17.07 -5.03 -8.66
C SER A 32 -16.66 -5.39 -10.08
N SER A 33 -16.52 -6.69 -10.40
CA SER A 33 -16.21 -7.16 -11.77
C SER A 33 -17.26 -6.74 -12.79
N ASN A 34 -18.55 -6.77 -12.42
CA ASN A 34 -19.65 -6.43 -13.31
C ASN A 34 -19.82 -4.91 -13.47
N LEU A 35 -19.64 -4.14 -12.39
CA LEU A 35 -19.74 -2.67 -12.42
C LEU A 35 -18.58 -2.04 -13.20
N ASN A 36 -17.36 -2.51 -12.98
CA ASN A 36 -16.16 -1.96 -13.64
C ASN A 36 -16.16 -2.16 -15.16
N GLN A 37 -16.92 -3.13 -15.67
CA GLN A 37 -17.12 -3.31 -17.12
C GLN A 37 -18.06 -2.26 -17.75
N LYS A 38 -18.86 -1.56 -16.92
CA LYS A 38 -19.86 -0.58 -17.35
C LYS A 38 -19.38 0.87 -17.30
N VAL A 39 -18.16 1.08 -16.86
CA VAL A 39 -17.54 2.40 -16.78
C VAL A 39 -16.26 2.40 -17.61
N GLY A 40 -16.00 3.52 -18.28
CA GLY A 40 -14.73 3.77 -18.95
C GLY A 40 -13.64 4.27 -18.00
N ASP A 41 -12.79 5.17 -18.50
CA ASP A 41 -11.77 5.81 -17.68
C ASP A 41 -12.41 6.84 -16.73
N LEU A 42 -11.91 6.90 -15.51
CA LEU A 42 -12.33 7.89 -14.51
C LEU A 42 -11.42 9.12 -14.50
N ASN A 43 -10.12 8.95 -14.81
CA ASN A 43 -9.10 9.97 -14.72
C ASN A 43 -8.35 10.16 -16.03
N VAL A 44 -7.93 11.36 -16.31
CA VAL A 44 -6.97 11.66 -17.38
C VAL A 44 -5.56 11.32 -16.88
N ARG A 45 -4.86 10.47 -17.64
CA ARG A 45 -3.43 10.17 -17.44
C ARG A 45 -2.64 10.93 -18.49
N ALA A 46 -2.15 12.11 -18.13
CA ALA A 46 -1.38 12.95 -19.03
C ALA A 46 0.00 12.32 -19.29
N ASN A 47 0.34 12.14 -20.58
CA ASN A 47 1.67 11.80 -21.02
C ASN A 47 2.30 13.08 -21.59
N TRP A 48 3.06 13.78 -20.77
CA TRP A 48 3.71 15.02 -21.16
C TRP A 48 4.77 14.75 -22.22
N ILE A 49 4.82 15.59 -23.26
CA ILE A 49 5.82 15.50 -24.31
C ILE A 49 7.05 16.27 -23.82
N HIS A 50 8.18 15.58 -23.84
CA HIS A 50 9.44 16.02 -23.23
C HIS A 50 9.77 17.50 -23.52
N GLU A 51 10.16 18.24 -22.49
CA GLU A 51 10.51 19.67 -22.51
C GLU A 51 9.45 20.62 -23.12
N THR A 52 8.18 20.18 -23.20
CA THR A 52 7.10 21.02 -23.74
C THR A 52 5.92 21.15 -22.78
N ASN A 53 5.07 22.14 -23.06
CA ASN A 53 3.78 22.33 -22.38
C ASN A 53 2.65 21.58 -23.12
N LYS A 54 2.95 20.44 -23.72
CA LYS A 54 2.00 19.66 -24.48
C LYS A 54 1.95 18.23 -23.96
N PHE A 55 0.78 17.61 -24.04
CA PHE A 55 0.61 16.22 -23.62
C PHE A 55 -0.45 15.53 -24.47
N TRP A 56 -0.43 14.23 -24.42
CA TRP A 56 -1.47 13.37 -24.97
C TRP A 56 -2.01 12.44 -23.87
N TYR A 57 -3.24 11.96 -24.10
CA TYR A 57 -3.84 10.94 -23.26
C TYR A 57 -4.86 10.12 -24.06
N SER A 58 -5.15 8.90 -23.62
CA SER A 58 -6.30 8.15 -24.07
C SER A 58 -7.42 8.23 -23.05
N TYR A 59 -8.66 8.20 -23.50
CA TYR A 59 -9.82 8.18 -22.63
C TYR A 59 -10.93 7.32 -23.22
N LYS A 60 -11.40 6.33 -22.44
CA LYS A 60 -12.44 5.38 -22.83
C LYS A 60 -13.79 5.83 -22.26
N LYS A 61 -14.80 5.93 -23.12
CA LYS A 61 -16.22 6.13 -22.79
C LYS A 61 -17.06 4.99 -23.33
N SER A 62 -18.38 5.06 -23.19
CA SER A 62 -19.31 4.05 -23.72
C SER A 62 -19.25 3.92 -25.25
N ASP A 63 -18.90 4.99 -25.97
CA ASP A 63 -18.76 5.05 -27.42
C ASP A 63 -17.37 4.63 -27.95
N GLY A 64 -16.45 4.25 -27.06
CA GLY A 64 -15.11 3.76 -27.40
C GLY A 64 -13.99 4.54 -26.75
N LYS A 65 -12.75 4.19 -27.14
CA LYS A 65 -11.50 4.79 -26.66
C LYS A 65 -10.98 5.80 -27.67
N ASN A 66 -10.87 7.05 -27.26
CA ASN A 66 -10.32 8.13 -28.05
C ASN A 66 -8.95 8.57 -27.52
N TYR A 67 -8.15 9.16 -28.40
CA TYR A 67 -6.83 9.69 -28.09
C TYR A 67 -6.85 11.20 -28.32
N TYR A 68 -6.36 11.95 -27.33
CA TYR A 68 -6.40 13.40 -27.35
C TYR A 68 -4.99 13.99 -27.27
N TYR A 69 -4.81 15.12 -27.92
CA TYR A 69 -3.62 15.98 -27.84
C TYR A 69 -4.05 17.31 -27.25
N VAL A 70 -3.29 17.78 -26.26
CA VAL A 70 -3.52 19.05 -25.56
C VAL A 70 -2.27 19.91 -25.70
N ASP A 71 -2.49 21.16 -26.10
CA ASP A 71 -1.51 22.23 -26.08
C ASP A 71 -1.91 23.19 -24.95
N ALA A 72 -1.14 23.19 -23.85
CA ALA A 72 -1.48 23.96 -22.66
C ALA A 72 -1.30 25.46 -22.87
N ASP A 73 -0.28 25.88 -23.64
CA ASP A 73 -0.05 27.29 -23.97
C ASP A 73 -1.20 27.87 -24.81
N ALA A 74 -1.64 27.09 -25.78
CA ALA A 74 -2.78 27.46 -26.64
C ALA A 74 -4.15 27.22 -25.98
N ARG A 75 -4.18 26.58 -24.79
CA ARG A 75 -5.42 26.15 -24.10
C ARG A 75 -6.37 25.39 -25.02
N SER A 76 -5.81 24.46 -25.79
CA SER A 76 -6.55 23.74 -26.80
C SER A 76 -6.47 22.23 -26.65
N LYS A 77 -7.59 21.55 -26.92
CA LYS A 77 -7.73 20.09 -26.92
C LYS A 77 -8.27 19.67 -28.28
N LYS A 78 -7.66 18.66 -28.90
CA LYS A 78 -8.11 18.04 -30.14
C LYS A 78 -7.86 16.55 -30.13
N LEU A 79 -8.49 15.81 -31.04
CA LEU A 79 -8.11 14.42 -31.24
C LEU A 79 -6.66 14.32 -31.71
N LEU A 80 -5.91 13.39 -31.13
CA LEU A 80 -4.56 13.03 -31.56
C LEU A 80 -4.62 12.46 -32.99
N PHE A 81 -5.63 11.63 -33.25
CA PHE A 81 -6.00 11.11 -34.56
C PHE A 81 -7.48 10.66 -34.56
N ASP A 82 -8.07 10.50 -35.72
CA ASP A 82 -9.37 9.86 -35.91
C ASP A 82 -9.19 8.34 -35.85
N SER A 83 -9.78 7.65 -34.87
CA SER A 83 -9.58 6.21 -34.63
C SER A 83 -10.11 5.35 -35.80
N ARG A 84 -11.19 5.79 -36.50
CA ARG A 84 -11.71 5.09 -37.65
C ARG A 84 -10.76 5.19 -38.86
N TYR A 85 -10.25 6.39 -39.09
CA TYR A 85 -9.28 6.61 -40.16
C TYR A 85 -7.97 5.85 -39.89
N MET A 86 -7.47 5.89 -38.62
CA MET A 86 -6.29 5.17 -38.18
C MET A 86 -6.47 3.64 -38.41
N ALA A 87 -7.56 3.06 -37.97
CA ALA A 87 -7.87 1.63 -38.20
C ALA A 87 -7.83 1.26 -39.69
N SER A 88 -8.38 2.14 -40.56
CA SER A 88 -8.36 1.96 -42.00
C SER A 88 -6.95 2.00 -42.60
N GLN A 89 -6.08 2.94 -42.12
CA GLN A 89 -4.70 3.05 -42.54
C GLN A 89 -3.89 1.82 -42.11
N ILE A 90 -4.03 1.40 -40.86
CA ILE A 90 -3.37 0.19 -40.33
C ILE A 90 -3.78 -1.03 -41.18
N HIS A 91 -5.09 -1.20 -41.45
CA HIS A 91 -5.55 -2.30 -42.25
C HIS A 91 -4.96 -2.31 -43.68
N LYS A 92 -4.79 -1.13 -44.31
CA LYS A 92 -4.17 -1.03 -45.64
C LYS A 92 -2.69 -1.45 -45.63
N LEU A 93 -1.97 -1.16 -44.53
CA LEU A 93 -0.54 -1.43 -44.42
C LEU A 93 -0.23 -2.89 -44.08
N ILE A 94 -1.01 -3.50 -43.19
CA ILE A 94 -0.69 -4.83 -42.66
C ILE A 94 -1.75 -5.90 -42.91
N HIS A 95 -2.83 -5.53 -43.62
CA HIS A 95 -3.95 -6.43 -44.00
C HIS A 95 -4.64 -7.13 -42.82
N ARG A 96 -4.66 -6.50 -41.63
CA ARG A 96 -5.33 -6.97 -40.42
C ARG A 96 -6.42 -5.99 -39.99
N PRO A 97 -7.64 -6.43 -39.73
CA PRO A 97 -8.71 -5.58 -39.21
C PRO A 97 -8.54 -5.39 -37.70
N TYR A 98 -8.75 -4.17 -37.22
CA TYR A 98 -8.78 -3.82 -35.79
C TYR A 98 -10.11 -3.12 -35.44
N ASN A 99 -10.52 -3.31 -34.17
CA ASN A 99 -11.69 -2.60 -33.67
C ASN A 99 -11.38 -1.11 -33.53
N GLN A 100 -12.04 -0.28 -34.31
CA GLN A 100 -11.87 1.19 -34.28
C GLN A 100 -12.25 1.82 -32.94
N LEU A 101 -13.09 1.15 -32.12
CA LEU A 101 -13.50 1.63 -30.79
C LEU A 101 -12.50 1.30 -29.68
N ASP A 102 -11.54 0.41 -29.96
CA ASP A 102 -10.50 0.03 -28.99
C ASP A 102 -9.26 -0.47 -29.76
N LEU A 103 -8.53 0.48 -30.36
CA LEU A 103 -7.29 0.17 -31.08
C LEU A 103 -6.22 -0.27 -30.08
N PRO A 104 -5.48 -1.38 -30.34
CA PRO A 104 -4.47 -1.90 -29.44
C PRO A 104 -3.13 -1.15 -29.55
N ILE A 105 -3.19 0.17 -29.62
CA ILE A 105 -2.02 1.05 -29.73
C ILE A 105 -1.28 1.09 -28.38
N ARG A 106 0.02 0.88 -28.44
CA ARG A 106 0.94 0.93 -27.29
C ARG A 106 2.17 1.77 -27.61
N ASP A 107 2.88 2.22 -26.59
CA ASP A 107 4.20 2.88 -26.69
C ASP A 107 4.16 4.06 -27.68
N ILE A 108 3.27 5.02 -27.41
CA ILE A 108 3.22 6.27 -28.18
C ILE A 108 4.40 7.15 -27.70
N GLU A 109 5.31 7.46 -28.62
CA GLU A 109 6.51 8.28 -28.40
C GLU A 109 6.58 9.37 -29.47
N PHE A 110 6.64 10.62 -29.07
CA PHE A 110 6.85 11.73 -29.99
C PHE A 110 8.32 11.75 -30.41
N GLU A 111 8.57 12.08 -31.70
CA GLU A 111 9.95 12.23 -32.18
C GLU A 111 10.56 13.51 -31.56
N ASP A 112 11.87 13.46 -31.31
CA ASP A 112 12.62 14.59 -30.77
C ASP A 112 12.31 15.88 -31.51
N GLU A 113 12.10 16.98 -30.77
CA GLU A 113 11.78 18.32 -31.27
C GLU A 113 10.46 18.44 -32.08
N SER A 114 9.75 17.33 -32.33
CA SER A 114 8.51 17.34 -33.08
C SER A 114 7.29 17.04 -32.22
N THR A 115 6.39 17.99 -32.08
CA THR A 115 5.07 17.79 -31.44
C THR A 115 3.98 17.41 -32.44
N THR A 116 4.34 17.01 -33.67
CA THR A 116 3.41 16.68 -34.78
C THR A 116 3.64 15.28 -35.34
N LYS A 117 4.71 14.61 -34.97
CA LYS A 117 5.01 13.24 -35.39
C LYS A 117 5.25 12.35 -34.16
N PHE A 118 4.69 11.16 -34.19
CA PHE A 118 4.90 10.19 -33.13
C PHE A 118 4.97 8.78 -33.68
N THR A 119 5.69 7.91 -32.98
CA THR A 119 5.66 6.48 -33.23
C THR A 119 4.71 5.79 -32.25
N PHE A 120 4.24 4.61 -32.64
CA PHE A 120 3.48 3.72 -31.77
C PHE A 120 3.63 2.27 -32.24
N LYS A 121 3.32 1.32 -31.35
CA LYS A 121 3.40 -0.11 -31.64
C LYS A 121 2.02 -0.77 -31.67
N ILE A 122 1.85 -1.69 -32.60
CA ILE A 122 0.81 -2.71 -32.59
C ILE A 122 1.49 -4.04 -32.86
N ASP A 123 1.34 -5.01 -31.95
CA ASP A 123 2.11 -6.26 -31.97
C ASP A 123 3.62 -5.99 -32.04
N SER A 124 4.33 -6.54 -33.04
CA SER A 124 5.75 -6.32 -33.28
C SER A 124 6.05 -5.20 -34.30
N ILE A 125 5.03 -4.47 -34.77
CA ILE A 125 5.20 -3.46 -35.81
C ILE A 125 5.18 -2.07 -35.18
N ARG A 126 6.23 -1.28 -35.44
CA ARG A 126 6.28 0.13 -35.07
C ARG A 126 5.88 0.98 -36.28
N PHE A 127 4.91 1.85 -36.04
CA PHE A 127 4.40 2.79 -37.03
C PHE A 127 4.89 4.21 -36.70
N LEU A 128 5.03 5.04 -37.74
CA LEU A 128 5.22 6.48 -37.63
C LEU A 128 3.99 7.18 -38.19
N TYR A 129 3.39 8.05 -37.41
CA TYR A 129 2.26 8.87 -37.80
C TYR A 129 2.61 10.34 -37.79
N ASN A 130 2.26 11.04 -38.88
CA ASN A 130 2.38 12.49 -38.99
C ASN A 130 0.98 13.13 -38.87
N MET A 131 0.78 13.92 -37.82
CA MET A 131 -0.51 14.56 -37.53
C MET A 131 -0.86 15.67 -38.54
N THR A 132 0.11 16.26 -39.25
CA THR A 132 -0.11 17.39 -40.17
C THR A 132 -0.78 16.93 -41.45
N ASP A 133 -0.24 15.90 -42.09
CA ASP A 133 -0.76 15.33 -43.34
C ASP A 133 -1.58 14.05 -43.13
N ARG A 134 -1.71 13.62 -41.88
CA ARG A 134 -2.42 12.39 -41.45
C ARG A 134 -1.87 11.11 -42.10
N ASN A 135 -0.58 11.11 -42.40
CA ASN A 135 0.06 9.98 -43.07
C ASN A 135 0.58 8.97 -42.04
N LEU A 136 0.34 7.68 -42.31
CA LEU A 136 0.81 6.56 -41.52
C LEU A 136 1.75 5.70 -42.38
N VAL A 137 2.93 5.40 -41.85
CA VAL A 137 3.90 4.48 -42.47
C VAL A 137 4.41 3.47 -41.46
N ILE A 138 4.84 2.31 -41.93
CA ILE A 138 5.60 1.36 -41.11
C ILE A 138 7.01 1.94 -40.95
N LYS A 139 7.47 2.14 -39.72
CA LYS A 139 8.83 2.61 -39.42
C LYS A 139 9.81 1.44 -39.41
N ASP A 140 9.51 0.41 -38.66
CA ASP A 140 10.24 -0.82 -38.54
C ASP A 140 9.39 -1.97 -38.00
N THR A 141 9.98 -3.17 -38.03
CA THR A 141 9.44 -4.32 -37.27
C THR A 141 10.37 -4.56 -36.11
N VAL A 142 9.88 -4.28 -34.92
CA VAL A 142 10.62 -4.59 -33.70
C VAL A 142 10.52 -6.10 -33.51
N PRO A 143 11.61 -6.86 -33.53
CA PRO A 143 11.58 -8.25 -33.09
C PRO A 143 10.84 -8.28 -31.75
N GLU A 144 10.06 -9.33 -31.49
CA GLU A 144 9.61 -9.57 -30.12
C GLU A 144 10.90 -9.58 -29.30
N GLU A 145 11.18 -8.46 -28.62
CA GLU A 145 12.34 -8.39 -27.77
C GLU A 145 12.27 -9.65 -26.93
N GLU A 146 13.24 -10.53 -27.06
CA GLU A 146 13.56 -11.41 -25.93
C GLU A 146 13.61 -10.45 -24.77
N ARG A 147 12.53 -10.38 -24.00
CA ARG A 147 12.43 -9.50 -22.84
C ARG A 147 13.68 -9.78 -22.07
N SER A 148 14.65 -8.86 -22.18
CA SER A 148 15.96 -8.99 -21.57
C SER A 148 15.64 -9.43 -20.17
N GLY A 149 15.95 -10.70 -19.86
CA GLY A 149 15.16 -11.46 -18.91
C GLY A 149 15.06 -10.65 -17.64
N ARG A 150 13.97 -10.72 -16.89
CA ARG A 150 13.73 -9.99 -15.61
C ARG A 150 14.93 -10.00 -14.65
N TRP A 151 16.03 -10.61 -15.09
CA TRP A 151 17.31 -10.74 -14.40
C TRP A 151 18.23 -9.51 -14.53
N ALA A 152 18.10 -8.69 -15.59
CA ALA A 152 18.99 -7.57 -15.86
C ALA A 152 18.62 -6.33 -15.01
N THR A 153 19.62 -5.70 -14.40
CA THR A 153 19.54 -4.38 -13.78
C THR A 153 20.47 -3.45 -14.55
N TYR A 154 19.92 -2.69 -15.50
CA TYR A 154 20.69 -1.78 -16.35
C TYR A 154 21.22 -0.59 -15.57
N SER A 155 22.42 -0.10 -15.94
CA SER A 155 22.91 1.23 -15.56
C SER A 155 22.00 2.31 -16.15
N PRO A 156 21.98 3.54 -15.60
CA PRO A 156 21.17 4.66 -16.09
C PRO A 156 21.33 4.92 -17.60
N ASP A 157 22.56 4.87 -18.11
CA ASP A 157 22.90 5.02 -19.55
C ASP A 157 22.65 3.74 -20.39
N SER A 158 22.27 2.65 -19.74
CA SER A 158 22.06 1.34 -20.34
C SER A 158 23.32 0.69 -20.99
N THR A 159 24.51 1.10 -20.58
CA THR A 159 25.79 0.49 -21.08
C THR A 159 26.19 -0.74 -20.31
N TRP A 160 25.79 -0.86 -19.04
CA TRP A 160 26.09 -1.98 -18.17
C TRP A 160 24.83 -2.68 -17.66
N ILE A 161 25.00 -3.97 -17.34
CA ILE A 161 23.96 -4.78 -16.65
C ILE A 161 24.59 -5.37 -15.39
N ALA A 162 23.93 -5.18 -14.24
CA ALA A 162 24.23 -5.89 -13.00
C ALA A 162 23.23 -7.04 -12.80
N TYR A 163 23.72 -8.19 -12.35
CA TYR A 163 22.89 -9.37 -12.05
C TYR A 163 23.57 -10.24 -10.99
N ALA A 164 22.81 -11.18 -10.42
CA ALA A 164 23.35 -12.18 -9.52
C ALA A 164 23.39 -13.55 -10.19
N LYS A 165 24.41 -14.36 -9.84
CA LYS A 165 24.61 -15.73 -10.31
C LYS A 165 25.34 -16.51 -9.21
N ASN A 166 24.87 -17.70 -8.86
CA ASN A 166 25.47 -18.51 -7.79
C ASN A 166 25.70 -17.70 -6.51
N TYR A 167 24.65 -16.94 -6.07
CA TYR A 167 24.64 -16.02 -4.92
C TYR A 167 25.50 -14.76 -5.07
N ASN A 168 26.41 -14.68 -6.05
CA ASN A 168 27.37 -13.59 -6.19
C ASN A 168 26.91 -12.53 -7.18
N LEU A 169 27.50 -11.33 -7.08
CA LEU A 169 27.26 -10.18 -7.92
C LEU A 169 28.18 -10.20 -9.16
N PHE A 170 27.58 -9.92 -10.30
CA PHE A 170 28.24 -9.82 -11.59
C PHE A 170 27.79 -8.58 -12.34
N ILE A 171 28.68 -8.07 -13.21
CA ILE A 171 28.35 -7.06 -14.22
C ILE A 171 28.78 -7.53 -15.62
N MET A 172 28.17 -6.97 -16.64
CA MET A 172 28.53 -7.17 -18.04
C MET A 172 28.10 -5.99 -18.89
N LYS A 173 28.73 -5.79 -20.06
CA LYS A 173 28.28 -4.77 -21.04
C LYS A 173 26.95 -5.19 -21.66
N ALA A 174 26.03 -4.23 -21.80
CA ALA A 174 24.65 -4.52 -22.18
C ALA A 174 24.48 -4.93 -23.64
N ASN A 175 25.12 -4.24 -24.59
CA ASN A 175 24.92 -4.38 -26.03
C ASN A 175 26.11 -5.00 -26.76
N ASP A 176 26.96 -5.71 -26.04
CA ASP A 176 28.14 -6.37 -26.59
C ASP A 176 27.88 -7.88 -26.67
N PRO A 177 27.75 -8.47 -27.88
CA PRO A 177 27.53 -9.91 -28.05
C PRO A 177 28.70 -10.75 -27.52
N ASP A 178 29.91 -10.19 -27.46
CA ASP A 178 31.10 -10.82 -26.90
C ASP A 178 31.34 -10.47 -25.44
N SER A 179 30.30 -9.91 -24.75
CA SER A 179 30.39 -9.40 -23.38
C SER A 179 30.84 -10.49 -22.41
N VAL A 180 31.93 -10.21 -21.73
CA VAL A 180 32.51 -11.07 -20.71
C VAL A 180 31.81 -10.78 -19.37
N GLU A 181 31.38 -11.83 -18.65
CA GLU A 181 30.88 -11.74 -17.28
C GLU A 181 32.03 -11.34 -16.34
N ILE A 182 31.84 -10.25 -15.61
CA ILE A 182 32.80 -9.76 -14.60
C ILE A 182 32.21 -10.03 -13.24
N GLN A 183 32.86 -10.88 -12.46
CA GLN A 183 32.45 -11.17 -11.07
C GLN A 183 32.99 -10.09 -10.14
N LEU A 184 32.09 -9.46 -9.36
CA LEU A 184 32.43 -8.43 -8.37
C LEU A 184 32.52 -8.98 -6.94
N SER A 185 31.81 -10.06 -6.62
CA SER A 185 31.82 -10.65 -5.28
C SER A 185 32.06 -12.15 -5.30
N THR A 186 32.65 -12.67 -4.21
CA THR A 186 32.93 -14.11 -4.01
C THR A 186 32.41 -14.65 -2.69
N ASP A 187 31.74 -13.80 -1.90
CA ASP A 187 31.26 -14.05 -0.53
C ASP A 187 29.76 -14.33 -0.46
N GLY A 188 29.12 -14.57 -1.61
CA GLY A 188 27.71 -14.89 -1.69
C GLY A 188 27.42 -16.34 -1.33
N GLU A 189 26.43 -16.58 -0.45
CA GLU A 189 25.94 -17.90 -0.07
C GLU A 189 24.42 -17.90 0.20
N LEU A 190 23.87 -19.05 0.50
CA LEU A 190 22.44 -19.18 0.79
C LEU A 190 22.04 -18.32 1.99
N HIS A 191 21.02 -17.49 1.84
CA HIS A 191 20.54 -16.48 2.81
C HIS A 191 21.51 -15.34 3.12
N TYR A 192 22.61 -15.25 2.37
CA TYR A 192 23.60 -14.17 2.42
C TYR A 192 24.12 -13.88 1.02
N GLY A 193 23.25 -13.56 0.08
CA GLY A 193 23.57 -13.42 -1.34
C GLY A 193 23.17 -12.06 -1.91
N TYR A 194 23.50 -11.91 -3.19
CA TYR A 194 23.27 -10.68 -3.95
C TYR A 194 22.02 -10.71 -4.84
N ALA A 195 21.23 -11.78 -4.80
CA ALA A 195 20.01 -11.90 -5.59
C ALA A 195 18.81 -11.21 -4.93
N SER A 196 17.95 -10.56 -5.73
CA SER A 196 16.73 -9.89 -5.25
C SER A 196 15.58 -10.86 -4.95
N SER A 197 15.67 -12.11 -5.42
CA SER A 197 14.65 -13.15 -5.18
C SER A 197 15.27 -14.38 -4.54
N ARG A 198 14.57 -14.94 -3.55
CA ARG A 198 15.03 -16.10 -2.78
C ARG A 198 14.96 -17.43 -3.56
N SER A 199 14.28 -17.47 -4.71
CA SER A 199 13.86 -18.74 -5.31
C SER A 199 14.82 -19.34 -6.32
N ASP A 200 15.90 -18.65 -6.74
CA ASP A 200 16.75 -19.11 -7.87
C ASP A 200 18.25 -18.93 -7.66
N THR A 201 18.70 -18.79 -6.43
CA THR A 201 20.05 -18.36 -6.08
C THR A 201 21.13 -19.45 -6.23
N ALA A 202 20.73 -20.74 -6.25
CA ALA A 202 21.64 -21.88 -6.19
C ALA A 202 22.03 -22.46 -7.57
N ARG A 203 21.61 -21.82 -8.67
CA ARG A 203 21.83 -22.36 -10.02
C ARG A 203 22.74 -21.42 -10.82
N ASP A 204 23.48 -21.98 -11.76
CA ASP A 204 24.25 -21.25 -12.78
C ASP A 204 23.34 -20.51 -13.78
N LYS A 205 22.48 -19.64 -13.23
CA LYS A 205 21.46 -18.88 -13.93
C LYS A 205 21.52 -17.42 -13.49
N LYS A 206 21.43 -16.51 -14.46
CA LYS A 206 21.33 -15.07 -14.19
C LYS A 206 19.99 -14.77 -13.53
N VAL A 207 20.03 -14.09 -12.38
CA VAL A 207 18.85 -13.59 -11.65
C VAL A 207 19.07 -12.12 -11.31
N ARG A 208 17.98 -11.39 -11.03
CA ARG A 208 18.06 -9.97 -10.69
C ARG A 208 18.83 -9.78 -9.40
N SER A 209 19.83 -8.88 -9.40
CA SER A 209 20.59 -8.50 -8.21
C SER A 209 19.82 -7.49 -7.33
N ILE A 210 20.27 -7.37 -6.08
CA ILE A 210 19.89 -6.29 -5.14
C ILE A 210 20.71 -5.02 -5.37
N ALA A 211 21.70 -5.05 -6.24
CA ALA A 211 22.55 -3.91 -6.55
C ALA A 211 21.76 -2.74 -7.13
N ARG A 212 22.19 -1.53 -6.80
CA ARG A 212 21.67 -0.27 -7.34
C ARG A 212 22.83 0.54 -7.88
N TRP A 213 22.61 1.20 -9.00
CA TRP A 213 23.58 2.07 -9.64
C TRP A 213 23.59 3.45 -9.00
N PHE A 214 24.76 4.11 -9.00
CA PHE A 214 24.82 5.56 -8.91
C PHE A 214 24.36 6.16 -10.23
N GLU A 215 23.87 7.41 -10.22
CA GLU A 215 23.29 8.03 -11.43
C GLU A 215 24.33 8.24 -12.55
N ASN A 216 25.60 8.43 -12.19
CA ASN A 216 26.70 8.59 -13.17
C ASN A 216 27.37 7.26 -13.59
N GLU A 217 26.82 6.09 -13.18
CA GLU A 217 27.22 4.73 -13.56
C GLU A 217 28.63 4.28 -13.16
N GLU A 218 29.43 5.14 -12.53
CA GLU A 218 30.80 4.79 -12.12
C GLU A 218 30.83 3.77 -10.98
N LYS A 219 29.78 3.79 -10.16
CA LYS A 219 29.67 2.90 -8.98
C LYS A 219 28.29 2.26 -8.87
N LEU A 220 28.29 1.16 -8.16
CA LEU A 220 27.06 0.54 -7.68
C LEU A 220 27.17 0.21 -6.19
N TYR A 221 26.04 0.15 -5.50
CA TYR A 221 25.98 -0.20 -4.08
C TYR A 221 25.01 -1.33 -3.82
N VAL A 222 25.23 -2.00 -2.70
CA VAL A 222 24.41 -3.12 -2.22
C VAL A 222 24.15 -2.94 -0.72
N ILE A 223 22.89 -3.03 -0.30
CA ILE A 223 22.56 -3.38 1.09
C ILE A 223 22.39 -4.89 1.13
N LYS A 224 23.42 -5.59 1.59
CA LYS A 224 23.42 -7.04 1.70
C LYS A 224 22.78 -7.45 3.02
N SER A 225 21.87 -8.43 2.98
CA SER A 225 21.17 -8.93 4.16
C SER A 225 21.68 -10.31 4.52
N ASP A 226 22.12 -10.46 5.77
CA ASP A 226 22.45 -11.75 6.37
C ASP A 226 21.25 -12.29 7.14
N SER A 227 20.67 -13.37 6.66
CA SER A 227 19.55 -14.05 7.29
C SER A 227 19.87 -15.51 7.64
N ARG A 228 21.16 -15.91 7.67
CA ARG A 228 21.58 -17.28 7.93
C ARG A 228 21.09 -17.80 9.27
N GLU A 229 21.20 -16.97 10.32
CA GLU A 229 20.81 -17.30 11.69
C GLU A 229 19.30 -17.11 11.96
N VAL A 230 18.55 -16.46 11.03
CA VAL A 230 17.10 -16.28 11.18
C VAL A 230 16.39 -17.64 11.13
N SER A 231 15.42 -17.86 12.01
CA SER A 231 14.67 -19.10 12.10
C SER A 231 13.83 -19.37 10.83
N ASP A 232 13.66 -20.64 10.50
CA ASP A 232 12.83 -21.07 9.40
C ASP A 232 11.35 -21.14 9.78
N LEU A 233 10.50 -20.73 8.86
CA LEU A 233 9.07 -20.99 8.89
C LEU A 233 8.69 -21.76 7.61
N PHE A 234 7.59 -22.50 7.63
CA PHE A 234 7.22 -23.35 6.50
C PHE A 234 5.71 -23.49 6.35
N VAL A 235 5.28 -23.69 5.11
CA VAL A 235 3.91 -24.07 4.76
C VAL A 235 3.94 -25.33 3.89
N ILE A 236 2.85 -26.07 3.86
CA ILE A 236 2.73 -27.29 3.05
C ILE A 236 1.76 -27.01 1.90
N ASN A 237 2.28 -27.00 0.68
CA ASN A 237 1.46 -26.97 -0.52
C ASN A 237 0.82 -28.34 -0.75
N ALA A 238 -0.38 -28.53 -0.20
CA ALA A 238 -1.10 -29.81 -0.25
C ALA A 238 -1.57 -30.17 -1.68
N LEU A 239 -1.65 -29.21 -2.60
CA LEU A 239 -2.10 -29.40 -3.99
C LEU A 239 -0.96 -29.59 -4.98
N ALA A 240 0.30 -29.62 -4.53
CA ALA A 240 1.42 -29.90 -5.42
C ALA A 240 1.33 -31.33 -5.97
N ASP A 241 1.68 -31.51 -7.26
CA ASP A 241 1.64 -32.79 -7.98
C ASP A 241 3.07 -33.23 -8.31
N PRO A 242 3.47 -34.46 -8.07
CA PRO A 242 2.65 -35.66 -7.70
C PRO A 242 2.39 -35.87 -6.19
N ARG A 243 2.91 -35.01 -5.32
CA ARG A 243 2.71 -35.10 -3.87
C ARG A 243 2.82 -33.73 -3.20
N PRO A 244 2.30 -33.54 -1.97
CA PRO A 244 2.47 -32.33 -1.20
C PRO A 244 3.95 -31.91 -1.07
N GLU A 245 4.21 -30.62 -1.18
CA GLU A 245 5.54 -30.02 -1.08
C GLU A 245 5.65 -29.10 0.13
N LEU A 246 6.82 -29.17 0.79
CA LEU A 246 7.18 -28.27 1.87
C LEU A 246 7.85 -27.01 1.30
N GLU A 247 7.27 -25.86 1.55
CA GLU A 247 7.90 -24.56 1.25
C GLU A 247 8.51 -23.99 2.54
N THR A 248 9.83 -23.84 2.60
CA THR A 248 10.58 -23.32 3.74
C THR A 248 11.11 -21.93 3.41
N TYR A 249 11.05 -20.98 4.38
CA TYR A 249 11.54 -19.62 4.22
C TYR A 249 11.98 -19.03 5.56
N LYS A 250 12.96 -18.11 5.51
CA LYS A 250 13.42 -17.36 6.69
C LYS A 250 12.35 -16.36 7.13
N TYR A 251 12.02 -16.35 8.42
CA TYR A 251 10.96 -15.50 8.95
C TYR A 251 11.26 -15.12 10.39
N SER A 252 11.54 -13.85 10.64
CA SER A 252 11.75 -13.32 11.99
C SER A 252 10.42 -12.87 12.62
N MET A 253 10.25 -13.20 13.90
CA MET A 253 9.09 -12.85 14.72
C MET A 253 9.44 -11.75 15.75
N PRO A 254 8.46 -11.01 16.29
CA PRO A 254 8.71 -9.95 17.25
C PRO A 254 9.46 -10.45 18.49
N GLY A 255 10.50 -9.72 18.88
CA GLY A 255 11.32 -10.03 20.06
C GLY A 255 12.39 -11.10 19.85
N GLU A 256 12.46 -11.77 18.69
CA GLU A 256 13.51 -12.76 18.42
C GLU A 256 14.90 -12.16 18.44
N GLU A 257 15.87 -12.95 18.85
CA GLU A 257 17.28 -12.55 18.92
C GLU A 257 17.91 -12.51 17.52
N ASN A 258 17.62 -13.52 16.70
CA ASN A 258 18.18 -13.66 15.36
C ASN A 258 17.23 -13.04 14.33
N VAL A 259 17.57 -11.83 13.91
CA VAL A 259 16.88 -11.07 12.87
C VAL A 259 17.85 -10.72 11.74
N PRO A 260 17.38 -10.39 10.52
CA PRO A 260 18.28 -10.03 9.42
C PRO A 260 19.24 -8.90 9.79
N GLN A 261 20.53 -9.09 9.54
CA GLN A 261 21.58 -8.08 9.69
C GLN A 261 21.88 -7.45 8.33
N HIS A 262 22.36 -6.20 8.30
CA HIS A 262 22.55 -5.47 7.06
C HIS A 262 23.95 -4.87 6.96
N GLU A 263 24.57 -5.04 5.79
CA GLU A 263 25.86 -4.46 5.41
C GLU A 263 25.68 -3.53 4.22
N LEU A 264 26.47 -2.46 4.15
CA LEU A 264 26.54 -1.57 3.00
C LEU A 264 27.87 -1.76 2.30
N ILE A 265 27.81 -2.12 1.01
CA ILE A 265 28.97 -2.38 0.19
C ILE A 265 28.85 -1.53 -1.08
N ILE A 266 29.96 -0.88 -1.47
CA ILE A 266 30.09 -0.10 -2.70
C ILE A 266 31.09 -0.80 -3.61
N TYR A 267 30.82 -0.84 -4.91
CA TYR A 267 31.71 -1.37 -5.92
C TYR A 267 31.97 -0.29 -6.97
N ASP A 268 33.24 -0.06 -7.27
CA ASP A 268 33.66 0.72 -8.41
C ASP A 268 33.63 -0.16 -9.67
N VAL A 269 33.06 0.34 -10.76
CA VAL A 269 32.82 -0.45 -11.98
C VAL A 269 34.10 -0.64 -12.79
N GLU A 270 34.97 0.37 -12.84
CA GLU A 270 36.21 0.34 -13.64
C GLU A 270 37.32 -0.41 -12.91
N SER A 271 37.64 -0.02 -11.68
CA SER A 271 38.69 -0.65 -10.86
C SER A 271 38.26 -2.01 -10.31
N ARG A 272 36.94 -2.26 -10.16
CA ARG A 272 36.33 -3.45 -9.52
C ARG A 272 36.63 -3.53 -8.01
N GLU A 273 37.05 -2.42 -7.45
CA GLU A 273 37.32 -2.35 -6.01
C GLU A 273 36.03 -2.40 -5.21
N ARG A 274 36.11 -3.06 -4.07
CA ARG A 274 35.04 -3.16 -3.07
C ARG A 274 35.37 -2.27 -1.88
N THR A 275 34.43 -1.43 -1.48
CA THR A 275 34.50 -0.62 -0.27
C THR A 275 33.39 -1.06 0.69
N ASP A 276 33.76 -1.58 1.84
CA ASP A 276 32.84 -1.93 2.92
C ASP A 276 32.64 -0.70 3.84
N VAL A 277 31.40 -0.26 4.02
CA VAL A 277 31.11 0.91 4.86
C VAL A 277 30.80 0.45 6.27
N ASP A 278 31.51 0.95 7.28
CA ASP A 278 31.21 0.69 8.69
C ASP A 278 29.96 1.45 9.12
N VAL A 279 28.83 0.79 9.00
CA VAL A 279 27.50 1.33 9.34
C VAL A 279 27.09 1.01 10.78
N ALA A 280 27.88 0.25 11.55
CA ALA A 280 27.51 -0.25 12.87
C ALA A 280 27.25 0.90 13.85
N LYS A 281 26.09 0.87 14.52
CA LYS A 281 25.71 1.81 15.60
C LYS A 281 24.87 1.11 16.66
N TRP A 282 23.77 0.51 16.30
CA TRP A 282 22.86 -0.18 17.20
C TRP A 282 22.74 -1.65 16.85
N LYS A 283 22.47 -2.49 17.83
CA LYS A 283 22.12 -3.89 17.59
C LYS A 283 20.86 -3.95 16.73
N ASP A 284 20.88 -4.81 15.68
CA ASP A 284 19.75 -5.10 14.81
C ASP A 284 19.13 -3.85 14.11
N GLN A 285 19.96 -2.87 13.82
CA GLN A 285 19.53 -1.63 13.19
C GLN A 285 18.98 -1.86 11.79
N ARG A 286 18.07 -0.98 11.37
CA ARG A 286 17.62 -0.89 9.97
C ARG A 286 18.52 0.07 9.20
N LEU A 287 18.77 -0.25 7.92
CA LEU A 287 19.63 0.51 7.04
C LEU A 287 18.91 0.82 5.73
N ARG A 288 19.02 2.07 5.24
CA ARG A 288 18.53 2.49 3.92
C ARG A 288 19.50 3.47 3.28
N VAL A 289 19.72 3.34 1.97
CA VAL A 289 20.29 4.41 1.15
C VAL A 289 19.16 5.34 0.74
N ARG A 290 19.36 6.64 0.96
CA ARG A 290 18.39 7.69 0.69
C ARG A 290 18.70 8.50 -0.55
N TRP A 291 19.97 8.63 -0.89
CA TRP A 291 20.43 9.38 -2.05
C TRP A 291 21.87 8.97 -2.42
N THR A 292 22.22 9.12 -3.69
CA THR A 292 23.58 9.05 -4.23
C THR A 292 23.84 10.29 -5.06
N SER A 293 25.10 10.79 -5.06
CA SER A 293 25.52 11.92 -5.92
C SER A 293 25.27 11.60 -7.38
N GLN A 294 24.81 12.60 -8.14
CA GLN A 294 24.41 12.45 -9.54
C GLN A 294 25.57 12.72 -10.49
N GLU A 295 26.46 13.65 -10.12
CA GLU A 295 27.54 14.10 -10.99
C GLU A 295 28.87 13.37 -10.73
N SER A 296 29.21 13.07 -9.48
CA SER A 296 30.59 12.68 -9.11
C SER A 296 30.73 11.26 -8.56
N ALA A 297 29.65 10.53 -8.26
CA ALA A 297 29.64 9.23 -7.56
C ALA A 297 30.53 9.16 -6.28
N ASP A 298 30.79 10.30 -5.66
CA ASP A 298 31.68 10.41 -4.51
C ASP A 298 30.95 10.40 -3.17
N LYS A 299 29.62 10.60 -3.17
CA LYS A 299 28.82 10.75 -1.95
C LYS A 299 27.53 9.95 -2.01
N MET A 300 27.13 9.47 -0.84
CA MET A 300 25.78 8.95 -0.65
C MET A 300 25.23 9.35 0.74
N ILE A 301 23.92 9.47 0.83
CA ILE A 301 23.23 9.66 2.11
C ILE A 301 22.55 8.36 2.51
N ILE A 302 22.83 7.92 3.72
CA ILE A 302 22.20 6.75 4.34
C ILE A 302 21.40 7.14 5.57
N GLU A 303 20.39 6.34 5.86
CA GLU A 303 19.66 6.32 7.13
C GLU A 303 19.98 5.04 7.85
N ARG A 304 20.38 5.15 9.12
CA ARG A 304 20.38 4.03 10.05
C ARG A 304 19.39 4.31 11.17
N LYS A 305 18.59 3.32 11.53
CA LYS A 305 17.50 3.45 12.48
C LYS A 305 17.57 2.33 13.52
N LYS A 306 17.40 2.68 14.78
CA LYS A 306 17.33 1.75 15.88
C LYS A 306 16.18 0.76 15.70
N ARG A 307 16.31 -0.49 16.17
CA ARG A 307 15.29 -1.54 16.02
C ARG A 307 13.95 -1.14 16.63
N ASP A 308 13.93 -0.44 17.78
CA ASP A 308 12.70 0.05 18.42
C ASP A 308 12.13 1.32 17.78
N LEU A 309 12.76 1.82 16.71
CA LEU A 309 12.36 2.97 15.90
C LEU A 309 12.30 4.31 16.66
N THR A 310 12.83 4.40 17.87
CA THR A 310 12.80 5.64 18.66
C THR A 310 13.89 6.63 18.27
N GLU A 311 14.93 6.16 17.55
CA GLU A 311 16.07 6.98 17.15
C GLU A 311 16.55 6.60 15.75
N LEU A 312 16.93 7.62 14.95
CA LEU A 312 17.60 7.44 13.67
C LEU A 312 18.74 8.45 13.50
N GLU A 313 19.66 8.12 12.62
CA GLU A 313 20.70 9.02 12.12
C GLU A 313 20.67 9.08 10.60
N ILE A 314 20.81 10.30 10.08
CA ILE A 314 21.09 10.56 8.65
C ILE A 314 22.58 10.81 8.54
N CYS A 315 23.24 10.05 7.69
CA CYS A 315 24.70 10.06 7.56
C CYS A 315 25.10 10.32 6.11
N MET A 316 26.15 11.09 5.91
CA MET A 316 26.89 11.18 4.65
C MET A 316 27.99 10.12 4.64
N VAL A 317 28.13 9.42 3.53
CA VAL A 317 29.21 8.45 3.27
C VAL A 317 30.02 8.96 2.10
N ASP A 318 31.33 9.00 2.23
CA ASP A 318 32.24 9.12 1.10
C ASP A 318 32.29 7.77 0.38
N ALA A 319 31.87 7.76 -0.90
CA ALA A 319 31.76 6.52 -1.67
C ALA A 319 33.12 6.01 -2.21
N ASN A 320 34.23 6.72 -1.96
CA ASN A 320 35.57 6.30 -2.37
C ASN A 320 36.25 5.44 -1.30
N ASP A 321 36.11 5.82 -0.02
CA ASP A 321 36.78 5.13 1.08
C ASP A 321 35.87 4.57 2.16
N GLY A 322 34.56 4.88 2.06
CA GLY A 322 33.54 4.42 3.02
C GLY A 322 33.48 5.23 4.31
N GLU A 323 34.18 6.40 4.41
CA GLU A 323 34.13 7.23 5.62
C GLU A 323 32.70 7.72 5.86
N LEU A 324 32.18 7.48 7.08
CA LEU A 324 30.83 7.82 7.48
C LEU A 324 30.80 9.00 8.43
N ARG A 325 30.06 10.06 8.11
CA ARG A 325 29.86 11.24 8.94
C ARG A 325 28.35 11.41 9.25
N VAL A 326 27.99 11.51 10.53
CA VAL A 326 26.61 11.82 10.94
C VAL A 326 26.30 13.28 10.62
N LEU A 327 25.22 13.51 9.85
CA LEU A 327 24.71 14.83 9.56
C LEU A 327 23.80 15.34 10.68
N PHE A 328 22.77 14.56 11.00
CA PHE A 328 21.86 14.85 12.11
C PHE A 328 21.20 13.57 12.61
N ASN A 329 20.66 13.66 13.82
CA ASN A 329 19.87 12.61 14.42
C ASN A 329 18.44 13.10 14.74
N GLU A 330 17.52 12.17 14.85
CA GLU A 330 16.15 12.41 15.30
C GLU A 330 15.75 11.37 16.34
N LYS A 331 15.06 11.85 17.39
CA LYS A 331 14.49 11.00 18.45
C LYS A 331 13.02 11.34 18.61
N GLN A 332 12.17 10.33 18.69
CA GLN A 332 10.74 10.51 18.85
C GLN A 332 10.13 9.34 19.60
N TYR A 333 9.09 9.62 20.38
CA TYR A 333 8.27 8.62 21.05
C TYR A 333 6.82 8.74 20.53
N PRO A 334 6.11 7.61 20.34
CA PRO A 334 6.53 6.23 20.60
C PRO A 334 7.51 5.67 19.57
N TYR A 335 7.50 6.12 18.34
CA TYR A 335 8.42 5.74 17.28
C TYR A 335 8.49 6.83 16.19
N ILE A 336 9.58 6.84 15.44
CA ILE A 336 9.73 7.69 14.25
C ILE A 336 9.02 7.00 13.11
N TYR A 337 7.95 7.64 12.61
CA TYR A 337 7.24 7.18 11.43
C TYR A 337 8.15 7.29 10.21
N ASP A 338 8.30 6.20 9.44
CA ASP A 338 9.16 6.16 8.26
C ASP A 338 8.39 6.21 6.94
N GLY A 339 7.15 6.67 7.02
CA GLY A 339 6.36 7.13 5.92
C GLY A 339 6.01 6.10 4.88
N TYR A 340 5.00 5.28 5.10
CA TYR A 340 4.31 4.69 3.96
C TYR A 340 3.81 5.81 3.04
N GLY A 341 4.53 6.02 1.93
CA GLY A 341 4.13 6.97 0.90
C GLY A 341 4.63 8.42 1.06
N TYR A 342 5.29 8.79 2.15
CA TYR A 342 5.92 10.09 2.27
C TYR A 342 7.43 9.96 2.02
N GLY A 343 7.88 10.42 0.87
CA GLY A 343 9.30 10.48 0.53
C GLY A 343 10.00 11.44 1.48
N ASN A 344 10.74 10.91 2.43
CA ASN A 344 11.08 11.64 3.63
C ASN A 344 12.35 12.48 3.50
N LEU A 345 13.11 12.27 2.43
CA LEU A 345 14.34 13.00 2.16
C LEU A 345 14.45 13.36 0.68
N SER A 346 14.73 14.62 0.41
CA SER A 346 15.08 15.10 -0.93
C SER A 346 16.38 15.88 -0.83
N VAL A 347 17.29 15.66 -1.78
CA VAL A 347 18.61 16.27 -1.82
C VAL A 347 18.70 17.18 -3.06
N LEU A 348 19.25 18.37 -2.89
CA LEU A 348 19.44 19.35 -3.93
C LEU A 348 20.91 19.77 -3.96
N ASN A 349 21.35 20.28 -5.13
CA ASN A 349 22.67 20.86 -5.32
C ASN A 349 23.78 19.91 -4.82
N GLU A 350 23.76 18.65 -5.27
CA GLU A 350 24.78 17.63 -4.94
C GLU A 350 25.07 17.48 -3.42
N GLY A 351 24.02 17.65 -2.61
CA GLY A 351 24.10 17.46 -1.15
C GLY A 351 24.20 18.75 -0.33
N ASP A 352 24.21 19.94 -0.95
CA ASP A 352 24.30 21.21 -0.24
C ASP A 352 23.01 21.61 0.49
N ASP A 353 21.85 21.16 -0.02
CA ASP A 353 20.55 21.33 0.59
C ASP A 353 19.87 19.97 0.78
N ILE A 354 19.41 19.68 2.00
CA ILE A 354 18.71 18.45 2.35
C ILE A 354 17.34 18.81 2.93
N ILE A 355 16.29 18.36 2.29
CA ILE A 355 14.92 18.50 2.79
C ILE A 355 14.55 17.20 3.52
N TRP A 356 14.20 17.33 4.79
CA TRP A 356 13.79 16.23 5.64
C TRP A 356 12.37 16.41 6.14
N TRP A 357 11.55 15.35 6.05
CA TRP A 357 10.22 15.32 6.66
C TRP A 357 10.29 14.76 8.09
N SER A 358 9.60 15.40 9.03
CA SER A 358 9.63 14.99 10.44
C SER A 358 8.35 15.37 11.17
N GLU A 359 7.93 14.53 12.11
CA GLU A 359 6.81 14.77 13.04
C GLU A 359 7.25 15.33 14.41
N ARG A 360 8.45 15.88 14.52
CA ARG A 360 9.03 16.37 15.79
C ARG A 360 8.19 17.40 16.54
N THR A 361 7.24 18.03 15.85
CA THR A 361 6.26 18.97 16.44
C THR A 361 4.90 18.33 16.75
N GLY A 362 4.76 17.01 16.53
CA GLY A 362 3.50 16.27 16.58
C GLY A 362 2.73 16.28 15.25
N TRP A 363 3.21 17.05 14.24
CA TRP A 363 2.66 17.12 12.90
C TRP A 363 3.76 16.92 11.87
N GLY A 364 3.43 16.30 10.74
CA GLY A 364 4.38 16.03 9.67
C GLY A 364 4.71 17.28 8.88
N HIS A 365 5.96 17.73 8.93
CA HIS A 365 6.44 18.95 8.28
C HIS A 365 7.81 18.77 7.61
N LEU A 366 8.12 19.68 6.70
CA LEU A 366 9.38 19.72 5.97
C LEU A 366 10.38 20.67 6.64
N TYR A 367 11.64 20.25 6.72
CA TYR A 367 12.76 20.96 7.30
C TYR A 367 13.91 21.02 6.30
N LEU A 368 14.57 22.17 6.17
CA LEU A 368 15.74 22.37 5.31
C LEU A 368 17.01 22.34 6.16
N TYR A 369 17.95 21.48 5.79
CA TYR A 369 19.29 21.41 6.35
C TYR A 369 20.33 21.79 5.29
N ASP A 370 21.52 22.22 5.73
CA ASP A 370 22.69 22.34 4.84
C ASP A 370 23.40 20.97 4.70
N GLY A 371 24.36 20.88 3.78
CA GLY A 371 25.14 19.66 3.52
C GLY A 371 26.02 19.20 4.68
N ASN A 372 26.17 20.02 5.74
CA ASN A 372 26.84 19.64 6.98
C ASN A 372 25.88 19.15 8.07
N GLY A 373 24.56 19.10 7.74
CA GLY A 373 23.51 18.65 8.66
C GLY A 373 23.03 19.72 9.64
N LYS A 374 23.36 20.99 9.42
CA LYS A 374 22.84 22.08 10.24
C LYS A 374 21.46 22.51 9.74
N LEU A 375 20.47 22.52 10.64
CA LEU A 375 19.13 23.01 10.33
C LEU A 375 19.18 24.48 9.92
N LYS A 376 18.77 24.75 8.66
CA LYS A 376 18.57 26.12 8.13
C LYS A 376 17.23 26.69 8.57
N ARG A 377 16.15 25.89 8.42
CA ARG A 377 14.80 26.34 8.77
C ARG A 377 13.75 25.22 8.71
N GLN A 378 12.60 25.44 9.31
CA GLN A 378 11.35 24.73 9.04
C GLN A 378 10.69 25.37 7.80
N ILE A 379 10.28 24.54 6.82
CA ILE A 379 9.68 24.99 5.54
C ILE A 379 8.16 25.12 5.69
N THR A 380 7.51 24.12 6.29
CA THR A 380 6.06 24.10 6.53
C THR A 380 5.77 23.99 8.03
N ASP A 381 4.70 24.63 8.51
CA ASP A 381 4.31 24.62 9.93
C ASP A 381 2.78 24.77 10.06
N GLY A 382 2.24 24.37 11.22
CA GLY A 382 0.82 24.46 11.54
C GLY A 382 0.19 23.16 12.04
N TYR A 383 -1.13 23.13 12.17
CA TYR A 383 -1.89 21.98 12.64
C TYR A 383 -2.42 21.12 11.48
N PHE A 384 -1.52 20.65 10.63
CA PHE A 384 -1.82 19.83 9.46
C PHE A 384 -0.61 18.94 9.11
N VAL A 385 -0.79 17.98 8.22
CA VAL A 385 0.30 17.11 7.75
C VAL A 385 0.70 17.50 6.32
N THR A 386 1.98 17.78 6.11
CA THR A 386 2.58 17.85 4.78
C THR A 386 2.87 16.44 4.28
N GLY A 387 2.36 16.08 3.11
CA GLY A 387 2.58 14.79 2.47
C GLY A 387 3.81 14.78 1.57
N ASN A 388 3.66 14.13 0.39
CA ASN A 388 4.74 14.02 -0.59
C ASN A 388 5.10 15.37 -1.22
N ILE A 389 6.40 15.53 -1.52
CA ILE A 389 6.87 16.53 -2.47
C ILE A 389 6.59 15.98 -3.87
N MET A 390 5.67 16.60 -4.59
CA MET A 390 5.25 16.19 -5.92
C MET A 390 6.21 16.67 -7.01
N ARG A 391 6.80 17.85 -6.79
CA ARG A 391 7.76 18.47 -7.70
C ARG A 391 8.66 19.45 -6.93
N ILE A 392 9.90 19.54 -7.36
CA ILE A 392 10.85 20.55 -6.91
C ILE A 392 11.20 21.40 -8.13
N ASP A 393 10.88 22.70 -8.08
CA ASP A 393 11.41 23.69 -9.02
C ASP A 393 12.71 24.23 -8.44
N THR A 394 13.84 23.71 -8.93
CA THR A 394 15.17 24.12 -8.47
C THR A 394 15.50 25.55 -8.88
N SER A 395 15.02 26.01 -10.06
CA SER A 395 15.28 27.34 -10.59
C SER A 395 14.53 28.42 -9.81
N GLY A 396 13.26 28.18 -9.52
CA GLY A 396 12.42 29.07 -8.70
C GLY A 396 12.58 28.87 -7.21
N ARG A 397 13.30 27.83 -6.77
CA ARG A 397 13.40 27.36 -5.38
C ARG A 397 12.04 27.25 -4.71
N GLU A 398 11.14 26.53 -5.39
CA GLU A 398 9.77 26.26 -4.96
C GLU A 398 9.48 24.76 -4.90
N LEU A 399 8.64 24.37 -3.95
CA LEU A 399 8.13 23.01 -3.79
C LEU A 399 6.65 22.97 -4.12
N TYR A 400 6.22 21.93 -4.83
CA TYR A 400 4.83 21.54 -4.95
C TYR A 400 4.58 20.34 -4.04
N VAL A 401 3.78 20.56 -2.98
CA VAL A 401 3.61 19.57 -1.91
C VAL A 401 2.14 19.23 -1.69
N GLN A 402 1.90 17.99 -1.33
CA GLN A 402 0.60 17.58 -0.80
C GLN A 402 0.48 18.04 0.66
N ALA A 403 -0.75 18.36 1.09
CA ALA A 403 -1.06 18.49 2.51
C ALA A 403 -2.47 18.01 2.81
N PHE A 404 -2.67 17.65 4.08
CA PHE A 404 -3.89 17.03 4.61
C PHE A 404 -4.37 17.78 5.84
N GLY A 405 -5.68 18.11 5.89
CA GLY A 405 -6.31 18.73 7.04
C GLY A 405 -5.93 20.20 7.30
N ARG A 406 -5.42 20.92 6.29
CA ARG A 406 -5.05 22.33 6.43
C ARG A 406 -6.22 23.30 6.23
N GLU A 407 -7.12 23.00 5.31
CA GLU A 407 -8.24 23.87 4.96
C GLU A 407 -9.44 23.58 5.86
N GLU A 408 -9.98 24.61 6.50
CA GLU A 408 -11.15 24.49 7.38
C GLU A 408 -12.40 24.09 6.58
N GLY A 409 -13.18 23.14 7.08
CA GLY A 409 -14.39 22.66 6.42
C GLY A 409 -14.16 21.66 5.30
N VAL A 410 -12.93 21.43 4.89
CA VAL A 410 -12.55 20.39 3.92
C VAL A 410 -12.27 19.09 4.66
N HIS A 411 -12.66 17.96 4.03
CA HIS A 411 -12.38 16.63 4.61
C HIS A 411 -10.88 16.45 4.84
N PRO A 412 -10.41 16.13 6.08
CA PRO A 412 -8.98 16.19 6.43
C PRO A 412 -8.10 15.17 5.71
N TYR A 413 -8.68 14.16 5.09
CA TYR A 413 -7.95 13.16 4.31
C TYR A 413 -7.92 13.46 2.81
N TYR A 414 -8.54 14.56 2.35
CA TYR A 414 -8.39 14.95 0.95
C TYR A 414 -6.99 15.47 0.70
N THR A 415 -6.41 14.96 -0.36
CA THR A 415 -5.11 15.40 -0.85
C THR A 415 -5.26 16.76 -1.53
N MET A 416 -4.68 17.78 -0.93
CA MET A 416 -4.66 19.14 -1.48
C MET A 416 -3.24 19.48 -1.93
N LEU A 417 -3.08 20.25 -3.03
CA LEU A 417 -1.78 20.65 -3.56
C LEU A 417 -1.46 22.11 -3.21
N TYR A 418 -0.23 22.31 -2.72
CA TYR A 418 0.28 23.64 -2.35
C TYR A 418 1.60 23.92 -3.04
N ARG A 419 1.82 25.18 -3.36
CA ARG A 419 3.12 25.74 -3.73
C ARG A 419 3.75 26.39 -2.50
N VAL A 420 5.02 26.09 -2.24
CA VAL A 420 5.75 26.52 -1.03
C VAL A 420 7.12 27.01 -1.42
N SER A 421 7.51 28.21 -0.98
CA SER A 421 8.88 28.68 -1.18
C SER A 421 9.86 27.98 -0.26
N LEU A 422 10.92 27.41 -0.84
CA LEU A 422 12.01 26.76 -0.09
C LEU A 422 12.73 27.75 0.84
N ASP A 423 12.86 29.01 0.44
CA ASP A 423 13.63 30.05 1.16
C ASP A 423 12.77 30.87 2.13
N LYS A 424 11.52 31.17 1.76
CA LYS A 424 10.66 32.09 2.52
C LYS A 424 9.58 31.36 3.33
N GLY A 425 9.26 30.11 2.99
CA GLY A 425 8.08 29.42 3.45
C GLY A 425 6.81 30.03 2.86
N GLY A 426 5.69 29.86 3.55
CA GLY A 426 4.39 30.29 3.06
C GLY A 426 3.80 29.28 2.07
N MET A 427 2.61 28.79 2.37
CA MET A 427 1.91 27.78 1.57
C MET A 427 0.74 28.44 0.83
N LYS A 428 0.77 28.36 -0.50
CA LYS A 428 -0.33 28.81 -1.37
C LYS A 428 -1.09 27.60 -1.88
N LEU A 429 -2.38 27.50 -1.55
CA LEU A 429 -3.28 26.47 -2.12
C LEU A 429 -3.42 26.66 -3.63
N ILE A 430 -3.24 25.60 -4.42
CA ILE A 430 -3.38 25.61 -5.87
C ILE A 430 -4.41 24.59 -6.40
N SER A 431 -5.01 23.77 -5.53
CA SER A 431 -6.15 22.89 -5.82
C SER A 431 -7.35 23.29 -4.94
N PRO A 432 -8.17 24.28 -5.32
CA PRO A 432 -9.11 24.93 -4.40
C PRO A 432 -10.44 24.16 -4.19
N GLU A 433 -10.72 23.11 -4.95
CA GLU A 433 -11.98 22.37 -4.84
C GLU A 433 -11.99 21.50 -3.59
N ASP A 434 -13.12 21.47 -2.88
CA ASP A 434 -13.37 20.52 -1.77
C ASP A 434 -13.53 19.09 -2.32
N ALA A 435 -12.40 18.46 -2.59
CA ALA A 435 -12.33 17.13 -3.18
C ALA A 435 -10.95 16.49 -2.92
N ASN A 436 -10.85 15.19 -3.14
CA ASN A 436 -9.58 14.48 -3.15
C ASN A 436 -8.94 14.59 -4.54
N HIS A 437 -7.71 15.12 -4.63
CA HIS A 437 -7.00 15.42 -5.86
C HIS A 437 -5.89 14.42 -6.17
N SER A 438 -5.62 14.23 -7.47
CA SER A 438 -4.44 13.56 -7.99
C SER A 438 -3.81 14.37 -9.12
N PHE A 439 -2.48 14.43 -9.17
CA PHE A 439 -1.74 15.44 -9.92
C PHE A 439 -0.76 14.84 -10.92
N SER A 440 -0.64 15.47 -12.10
CA SER A 440 0.42 15.21 -13.08
C SER A 440 0.93 16.54 -13.61
N MET A 441 2.20 16.90 -13.31
CA MET A 441 2.81 18.19 -13.69
C MET A 441 3.63 18.05 -14.95
N SER A 442 3.71 19.15 -15.76
CA SER A 442 4.65 19.28 -16.88
C SER A 442 6.09 19.34 -16.37
N GLU A 443 7.04 18.98 -17.22
CA GLU A 443 8.48 19.09 -16.91
C GLU A 443 8.93 20.53 -16.74
N THR A 444 8.26 21.47 -17.42
CA THR A 444 8.48 22.91 -17.33
C THR A 444 8.00 23.53 -16.02
N ASN A 445 7.19 22.83 -15.23
CA ASN A 445 6.49 23.32 -14.02
C ASN A 445 5.41 24.39 -14.26
N ASP A 446 5.07 24.68 -15.52
CA ASP A 446 4.10 25.74 -15.86
C ASP A 446 2.66 25.29 -15.75
N TYR A 447 2.40 24.00 -16.01
CA TYR A 447 1.06 23.42 -16.09
C TYR A 447 0.96 22.09 -15.37
N TRP A 448 -0.27 21.73 -15.00
CA TRP A 448 -0.56 20.42 -14.43
C TRP A 448 -1.99 19.97 -14.70
N VAL A 449 -2.16 18.66 -14.82
CA VAL A 449 -3.47 18.02 -14.92
C VAL A 449 -3.91 17.64 -13.52
N ASP A 450 -5.11 18.07 -13.17
CA ASP A 450 -5.78 17.82 -11.91
C ASP A 450 -6.98 16.91 -12.14
N ASN A 451 -6.96 15.72 -11.49
CA ASN A 451 -8.12 14.85 -11.41
C ASN A 451 -8.65 14.91 -9.98
N TYR A 452 -9.88 15.32 -9.78
CA TYR A 452 -10.45 15.41 -8.45
C TYR A 452 -11.85 14.80 -8.36
N SER A 453 -12.16 14.23 -7.22
CA SER A 453 -13.44 13.58 -6.93
C SER A 453 -13.68 13.46 -5.44
N ARG A 454 -14.93 13.14 -5.08
CA ARG A 454 -15.30 12.65 -3.75
C ARG A 454 -16.03 11.33 -3.89
N VAL A 455 -16.24 10.65 -2.82
CA VAL A 455 -17.02 9.39 -2.83
C VAL A 455 -18.45 9.60 -3.39
N ASP A 456 -18.99 10.79 -3.19
CA ASP A 456 -20.32 11.25 -3.62
C ASP A 456 -20.30 12.23 -4.82
N MET A 457 -19.16 12.38 -5.47
CA MET A 457 -18.97 13.25 -6.64
C MET A 457 -18.07 12.58 -7.68
N PRO A 458 -18.56 12.37 -8.92
CA PRO A 458 -17.75 11.82 -10.01
C PRO A 458 -16.50 12.62 -10.30
N ASN A 459 -15.51 11.96 -10.89
CA ASN A 459 -14.24 12.56 -11.25
C ASN A 459 -14.43 13.72 -12.24
N LYS A 460 -13.60 14.75 -12.06
CA LYS A 460 -13.38 15.82 -13.02
C LYS A 460 -11.91 15.94 -13.30
N SER A 461 -11.56 16.05 -14.57
CA SER A 461 -10.19 16.21 -15.03
C SER A 461 -10.03 17.57 -15.70
N VAL A 462 -9.12 18.39 -15.20
CA VAL A 462 -8.90 19.77 -15.70
C VAL A 462 -7.41 20.04 -15.89
N LEU A 463 -7.10 21.00 -16.78
CA LEU A 463 -5.77 21.59 -16.92
C LEU A 463 -5.69 22.87 -16.08
N ARG A 464 -4.61 23.03 -15.32
CA ARG A 464 -4.31 24.24 -14.53
C ARG A 464 -2.95 24.82 -14.85
N ASP A 465 -2.78 26.12 -14.58
CA ASP A 465 -1.46 26.75 -14.56
C ASP A 465 -0.74 26.51 -13.20
N ALA A 466 0.53 26.90 -13.11
CA ALA A 466 1.34 26.81 -11.90
C ALA A 466 0.75 27.52 -10.67
N ASN A 467 -0.19 28.43 -10.86
CA ASN A 467 -0.87 29.17 -9.80
C ASN A 467 -2.18 28.51 -9.35
N GLY A 468 -2.61 27.44 -10.00
CA GLY A 468 -3.84 26.72 -9.73
C GLY A 468 -5.07 27.21 -10.52
N SER A 469 -4.91 28.20 -11.43
CA SER A 469 -6.02 28.67 -12.26
C SER A 469 -6.47 27.57 -13.22
N ARG A 470 -7.77 27.25 -13.24
CA ARG A 470 -8.35 26.33 -14.19
C ARG A 470 -8.37 26.94 -15.60
N LEU A 471 -7.73 26.28 -16.55
CA LEU A 471 -7.54 26.75 -17.92
C LEU A 471 -8.44 26.04 -18.93
N LEU A 472 -8.64 24.71 -18.75
CA LEU A 472 -9.36 23.86 -19.69
C LEU A 472 -9.99 22.68 -18.97
N ASP A 473 -11.23 22.36 -19.35
CA ASP A 473 -11.88 21.12 -18.96
C ASP A 473 -11.44 19.98 -19.88
N LEU A 474 -10.93 18.92 -19.31
CA LEU A 474 -10.43 17.78 -20.06
C LEU A 474 -11.50 16.71 -20.20
N GLU A 475 -11.89 16.04 -19.11
CA GLU A 475 -12.84 14.92 -19.15
C GLU A 475 -13.69 14.84 -17.88
N GLU A 476 -14.89 14.26 -18.09
CA GLU A 476 -15.74 13.69 -17.05
C GLU A 476 -16.11 12.25 -17.46
N PRO A 477 -16.26 11.30 -16.52
CA PRO A 477 -16.57 9.92 -16.82
C PRO A 477 -17.99 9.77 -17.36
N ASP A 478 -18.17 8.85 -18.29
CA ASP A 478 -19.49 8.44 -18.74
C ASP A 478 -20.05 7.35 -17.81
N LEU A 479 -21.04 7.72 -17.02
CA LEU A 479 -21.71 6.85 -16.05
C LEU A 479 -23.09 6.36 -16.52
N SER A 480 -23.49 6.63 -17.76
CA SER A 480 -24.83 6.30 -18.28
C SER A 480 -25.16 4.82 -18.08
N MET A 481 -24.27 3.92 -18.50
CA MET A 481 -24.46 2.47 -18.36
C MET A 481 -24.49 2.00 -16.88
N VAL A 482 -23.87 2.74 -15.97
CA VAL A 482 -23.90 2.44 -14.53
C VAL A 482 -25.25 2.86 -13.96
N TYR A 483 -25.72 4.07 -14.25
CA TYR A 483 -27.01 4.57 -13.77
C TYR A 483 -28.20 3.78 -14.31
N GLU A 484 -28.15 3.28 -15.54
CA GLU A 484 -29.17 2.37 -16.12
C GLU A 484 -29.35 1.08 -15.30
N THR A 485 -28.34 0.69 -14.50
CA THR A 485 -28.48 -0.46 -13.59
C THR A 485 -29.30 -0.18 -12.35
N GLY A 486 -29.60 1.08 -12.04
CA GLY A 486 -30.19 1.53 -10.79
C GLY A 486 -29.15 1.80 -9.69
N TRP A 487 -27.87 1.83 -10.05
CA TRP A 487 -26.77 2.14 -9.12
C TRP A 487 -26.94 3.55 -8.51
N GLN A 488 -26.60 3.69 -7.23
CA GLN A 488 -26.62 4.94 -6.48
C GLN A 488 -25.27 5.16 -5.78
N MET A 489 -24.92 6.42 -5.57
CA MET A 489 -23.71 6.80 -4.84
C MET A 489 -23.82 6.42 -3.36
N PRO A 490 -22.71 6.01 -2.74
CA PRO A 490 -22.65 5.88 -1.29
C PRO A 490 -22.69 7.25 -0.60
N GLU A 491 -22.97 7.26 0.70
CA GLU A 491 -23.11 8.48 1.49
C GLU A 491 -21.95 8.65 2.48
N SER A 492 -21.34 9.83 2.49
CA SER A 492 -20.33 10.17 3.49
C SER A 492 -20.99 10.51 4.83
N PHE A 493 -20.35 10.16 5.93
CA PHE A 493 -20.79 10.53 7.28
C PHE A 493 -19.60 10.81 8.21
N VAL A 494 -19.87 11.46 9.32
CA VAL A 494 -18.92 11.68 10.42
C VAL A 494 -19.55 11.22 11.73
N VAL A 495 -18.78 10.51 12.54
CA VAL A 495 -19.12 10.11 13.92
C VAL A 495 -17.96 10.49 14.83
N LYS A 496 -18.19 10.51 16.14
CA LYS A 496 -17.15 10.72 17.14
C LYS A 496 -16.53 9.38 17.55
N ALA A 497 -15.23 9.38 17.78
CA ALA A 497 -14.55 8.28 18.46
C ALA A 497 -15.09 8.11 19.88
N LYS A 498 -14.71 7.03 20.54
CA LYS A 498 -15.14 6.74 21.94
C LYS A 498 -14.77 7.83 22.94
N ASP A 499 -13.79 8.68 22.62
CA ASP A 499 -13.45 9.84 23.47
C ASP A 499 -14.47 10.99 23.40
N GLY A 500 -15.45 10.92 22.49
CA GLY A 500 -16.49 11.93 22.27
C GLY A 500 -16.02 13.22 21.60
N VAL A 501 -14.75 13.31 21.22
CA VAL A 501 -14.12 14.53 20.68
C VAL A 501 -13.59 14.32 19.24
N THR A 502 -12.85 13.25 19.01
CA THR A 502 -12.17 12.97 17.73
C THR A 502 -13.18 12.61 16.64
N ASP A 503 -13.15 13.34 15.53
CA ASP A 503 -13.96 13.03 14.36
C ASP A 503 -13.38 11.81 13.61
N LEU A 504 -14.27 10.87 13.32
CA LEU A 504 -14.05 9.71 12.48
C LEU A 504 -14.91 9.83 11.22
N PHE A 505 -14.30 9.71 10.07
CA PHE A 505 -14.93 9.88 8.76
C PHE A 505 -15.25 8.53 8.16
N GLY A 506 -16.41 8.41 7.52
CA GLY A 506 -16.85 7.14 6.98
C GLY A 506 -17.77 7.26 5.77
N VAL A 507 -18.05 6.09 5.19
CA VAL A 507 -18.91 5.91 4.02
C VAL A 507 -19.93 4.82 4.31
N MET A 508 -21.19 5.09 3.99
CA MET A 508 -22.32 4.19 4.13
C MET A 508 -22.82 3.74 2.76
N PHE A 509 -22.98 2.43 2.60
CA PHE A 509 -23.52 1.78 1.41
C PHE A 509 -24.91 1.24 1.76
N LYS A 510 -25.90 1.61 0.95
CA LYS A 510 -27.30 1.19 1.11
C LYS A 510 -27.72 0.27 -0.04
N PRO A 511 -28.73 -0.59 0.16
CA PRO A 511 -29.40 -1.24 -0.97
C PRO A 511 -29.93 -0.21 -1.97
N PHE A 512 -29.88 -0.48 -3.26
CA PHE A 512 -30.40 0.47 -4.27
C PHE A 512 -31.93 0.52 -4.34
N ASP A 513 -32.60 -0.44 -3.71
CA ASP A 513 -34.03 -0.45 -3.41
C ASP A 513 -34.35 -0.04 -1.96
N PHE A 514 -33.49 0.81 -1.39
CA PHE A 514 -33.58 1.27 -0.02
C PHE A 514 -34.93 1.91 0.31
N ASP A 515 -35.49 1.48 1.46
CA ASP A 515 -36.75 2.00 2.03
C ASP A 515 -36.50 2.44 3.46
N SER A 516 -36.55 3.74 3.73
CA SER A 516 -36.26 4.32 5.05
C SER A 516 -37.26 3.92 6.13
N THR A 517 -38.38 3.29 5.78
CA THR A 517 -39.39 2.79 6.73
C THR A 517 -39.07 1.39 7.27
N ARG A 518 -38.07 0.72 6.71
CA ARG A 518 -37.62 -0.63 7.08
C ARG A 518 -36.35 -0.54 7.93
N LYS A 519 -36.15 -1.55 8.77
CA LYS A 519 -34.88 -1.74 9.48
C LYS A 519 -33.98 -2.71 8.73
N TYR A 520 -32.68 -2.41 8.69
CA TYR A 520 -31.65 -3.20 8.05
C TYR A 520 -30.55 -3.54 9.04
N PRO A 521 -30.10 -4.79 9.12
CA PRO A 521 -28.88 -5.13 9.83
C PRO A 521 -27.70 -4.31 9.32
N VAL A 522 -26.77 -3.96 10.20
CA VAL A 522 -25.57 -3.19 9.85
C VAL A 522 -24.35 -4.10 9.81
N ILE A 523 -23.48 -3.93 8.81
CA ILE A 523 -22.21 -4.64 8.68
C ILE A 523 -21.08 -3.61 8.62
N SER A 524 -20.13 -3.69 9.54
CA SER A 524 -18.90 -2.89 9.50
C SER A 524 -17.81 -3.61 8.69
N TYR A 525 -17.28 -2.94 7.67
CA TYR A 525 -16.05 -3.35 7.01
C TYR A 525 -14.86 -2.69 7.70
N VAL A 526 -13.93 -3.49 8.18
CA VAL A 526 -12.77 -3.00 8.91
C VAL A 526 -11.47 -3.47 8.29
N TYR A 527 -10.52 -2.56 8.20
CA TYR A 527 -9.11 -2.85 7.95
C TYR A 527 -8.28 -1.83 8.74
N PRO A 528 -8.23 -1.96 10.07
CA PRO A 528 -7.41 -1.09 10.87
C PRO A 528 -5.96 -1.52 10.72
N GLY A 529 -5.17 -0.58 10.30
CA GLY A 529 -3.73 -0.70 10.39
C GLY A 529 -3.23 0.66 10.83
N PRO A 530 -2.22 0.78 11.68
CA PRO A 530 -1.70 2.08 12.08
C PRO A 530 -1.20 2.93 10.91
N GLN A 531 -1.17 2.37 9.71
CA GLN A 531 -0.79 3.04 8.47
C GLN A 531 -1.96 3.36 7.53
N THR A 532 -3.19 2.93 7.84
CA THR A 532 -4.35 3.14 6.96
C THR A 532 -5.68 2.98 7.71
N GLU A 533 -6.72 3.63 7.24
CA GLU A 533 -8.10 3.43 7.69
C GLU A 533 -8.97 2.69 6.66
N SER A 534 -8.46 2.46 5.46
CA SER A 534 -9.17 1.82 4.33
C SER A 534 -10.51 2.44 3.94
N VAL A 535 -10.77 3.68 4.36
CA VAL A 535 -11.97 4.44 3.99
C VAL A 535 -11.77 5.01 2.59
N PRO A 536 -12.74 4.88 1.67
CA PRO A 536 -12.64 5.51 0.36
C PRO A 536 -12.84 7.02 0.45
N TYR A 537 -12.01 7.79 -0.24
CA TYR A 537 -12.07 9.26 -0.30
C TYR A 537 -12.36 9.77 -1.71
N SER A 538 -12.23 8.95 -2.72
CA SER A 538 -12.45 9.27 -4.13
C SER A 538 -13.61 8.48 -4.70
N PHE A 539 -14.17 8.97 -5.80
CA PHE A 539 -15.22 8.30 -6.54
C PHE A 539 -14.77 6.95 -7.09
N SER A 540 -15.64 5.96 -6.93
CA SER A 540 -15.56 4.68 -7.63
C SER A 540 -16.98 4.13 -7.80
N VAL A 541 -17.22 3.42 -8.87
CA VAL A 541 -18.52 2.73 -9.10
C VAL A 541 -18.66 1.48 -8.22
N SER A 542 -17.54 0.99 -7.67
CA SER A 542 -17.52 -0.17 -6.77
C SER A 542 -16.49 0.03 -5.67
N HIS A 543 -16.81 -0.37 -4.45
CA HIS A 543 -15.93 -0.29 -3.30
C HIS A 543 -15.73 -1.69 -2.70
N ARG A 544 -14.76 -2.43 -3.23
CA ARG A 544 -14.48 -3.83 -2.85
C ARG A 544 -15.78 -4.65 -2.81
N TYR A 545 -16.07 -5.32 -1.70
CA TYR A 545 -17.30 -6.11 -1.50
C TYR A 545 -18.48 -5.28 -0.99
N ASN A 546 -18.26 -4.04 -0.48
CA ASN A 546 -19.28 -3.26 0.24
C ASN A 546 -20.51 -2.97 -0.63
N THR A 547 -20.29 -2.55 -1.89
CA THR A 547 -21.39 -2.23 -2.80
C THR A 547 -22.29 -3.44 -3.04
N ALA A 548 -21.72 -4.60 -3.34
CA ALA A 548 -22.48 -5.83 -3.60
C ALA A 548 -23.14 -6.37 -2.32
N LEU A 549 -22.40 -6.36 -1.19
CA LEU A 549 -22.88 -6.85 0.09
C LEU A 549 -24.13 -6.07 0.56
N ALA A 550 -24.13 -4.74 0.38
CA ALA A 550 -25.30 -3.92 0.71
C ALA A 550 -26.57 -4.36 -0.07
N GLN A 551 -26.41 -4.85 -1.32
CA GLN A 551 -27.55 -5.24 -2.15
C GLN A 551 -28.25 -6.52 -1.67
N LEU A 552 -27.66 -7.27 -0.72
CA LEU A 552 -28.36 -8.37 -0.07
C LEU A 552 -29.47 -7.90 0.87
N GLY A 553 -29.45 -6.63 1.29
CA GLY A 553 -30.39 -6.06 2.24
C GLY A 553 -29.73 -5.61 3.55
N PHE A 554 -28.48 -5.15 3.47
CA PHE A 554 -27.72 -4.64 4.62
C PHE A 554 -27.40 -3.16 4.46
N ILE A 555 -27.24 -2.45 5.57
CA ILE A 555 -26.45 -1.22 5.61
C ILE A 555 -25.00 -1.63 5.83
N VAL A 556 -24.11 -1.26 4.94
CA VAL A 556 -22.68 -1.54 5.10
C VAL A 556 -21.95 -0.23 5.37
N VAL A 557 -21.15 -0.19 6.43
CA VAL A 557 -20.39 1.00 6.85
C VAL A 557 -18.90 0.71 6.82
N ASN A 558 -18.11 1.72 6.47
CA ASN A 558 -16.66 1.71 6.58
C ASN A 558 -16.24 3.07 7.09
N PHE A 559 -15.56 3.13 8.20
CA PHE A 559 -15.08 4.40 8.78
C PHE A 559 -13.76 4.22 9.54
N GLY A 560 -13.09 5.35 9.80
CA GLY A 560 -11.79 5.39 10.45
C GLY A 560 -11.84 5.11 11.95
N HIS A 561 -10.66 4.86 12.51
CA HIS A 561 -10.46 4.64 13.95
C HIS A 561 -9.22 5.40 14.40
N ARG A 562 -9.17 5.84 15.66
CA ARG A 562 -7.90 6.33 16.22
C ARG A 562 -6.84 5.22 16.11
N GLY A 563 -5.61 5.59 15.80
CA GLY A 563 -4.55 4.65 15.46
C GLY A 563 -4.46 4.31 13.97
N GLY A 564 -5.32 4.89 13.13
CA GLY A 564 -5.38 4.66 11.69
C GLY A 564 -4.38 5.51 10.89
N SER A 565 -4.89 6.34 9.98
CA SER A 565 -4.08 7.03 8.98
C SER A 565 -3.04 8.01 9.53
N PRO A 566 -1.78 7.96 9.02
CA PRO A 566 -0.74 8.95 9.30
C PRO A 566 -0.97 10.32 8.61
N GLN A 567 -2.06 10.50 7.86
CA GLN A 567 -2.52 11.81 7.35
C GLN A 567 -3.09 12.70 8.46
N ARG A 568 -3.13 12.20 9.69
CA ARG A 568 -3.43 12.92 10.92
C ARG A 568 -2.14 13.11 11.74
N ASN A 569 -2.24 13.80 12.87
CA ASN A 569 -1.09 14.04 13.74
C ASN A 569 -0.50 12.74 14.34
N ASN A 570 0.71 12.84 14.86
CA ASN A 570 1.42 11.71 15.47
C ASN A 570 0.59 11.04 16.58
N TYR A 571 -0.04 11.81 17.46
CA TYR A 571 -0.87 11.28 18.54
C TYR A 571 -2.03 10.42 18.03
N TYR A 572 -2.65 10.80 16.91
CA TYR A 572 -3.74 10.04 16.31
C TYR A 572 -3.26 8.70 15.75
N HIS A 573 -2.26 8.70 14.88
CA HIS A 573 -1.87 7.47 14.19
C HIS A 573 -1.05 6.50 15.05
N THR A 574 -0.43 6.99 16.16
CA THR A 574 0.28 6.12 17.11
C THR A 574 -0.61 5.64 18.26
N TYR A 575 -1.91 5.95 18.25
CA TYR A 575 -2.84 5.61 19.34
C TYR A 575 -2.89 4.10 19.65
N GLY A 576 -2.64 3.25 18.66
CA GLY A 576 -2.57 1.79 18.79
C GLY A 576 -1.28 1.25 19.40
N TYR A 577 -0.26 2.08 19.65
CA TYR A 577 1.02 1.63 20.20
C TYR A 577 0.85 1.03 21.60
N ASN A 578 1.45 -0.13 21.86
CA ASN A 578 1.24 -1.00 23.05
C ASN A 578 -0.22 -1.51 23.22
N ASN A 579 -1.11 -1.31 22.24
CA ASN A 579 -2.52 -1.74 22.32
C ASN A 579 -3.05 -2.22 20.96
N LEU A 580 -2.22 -2.93 20.19
CA LEU A 580 -2.47 -3.26 18.78
C LEU A 580 -3.76 -4.07 18.55
N ARG A 581 -4.18 -4.93 19.50
CA ARG A 581 -5.42 -5.72 19.37
C ARG A 581 -6.67 -4.87 19.58
N ASP A 582 -6.67 -4.01 20.59
CA ASP A 582 -7.93 -3.47 21.14
C ASP A 582 -8.17 -1.99 20.78
N TYR A 583 -7.17 -1.27 20.23
CA TYR A 583 -7.23 0.19 20.07
C TYR A 583 -8.43 0.71 19.26
N ALA A 584 -8.84 -0.03 18.22
CA ALA A 584 -9.89 0.39 17.28
C ALA A 584 -11.30 -0.08 17.68
N LEU A 585 -11.41 -1.10 18.54
CA LEU A 585 -12.67 -1.81 18.79
C LEU A 585 -13.77 -0.92 19.40
N ALA A 586 -13.39 -0.08 20.37
CA ALA A 586 -14.33 0.82 21.03
C ALA A 586 -14.81 1.93 20.09
N ASP A 587 -13.98 2.40 19.19
CA ASP A 587 -14.33 3.43 18.21
C ASP A 587 -15.33 2.89 17.18
N ASP A 588 -15.12 1.65 16.69
CA ASP A 588 -16.04 0.99 15.75
C ASP A 588 -17.42 0.80 16.37
N LYS A 589 -17.48 0.18 17.57
CA LYS A 589 -18.73 -0.01 18.29
C LYS A 589 -19.47 1.31 18.52
N TYR A 590 -18.81 2.32 19.07
CA TYR A 590 -19.40 3.61 19.39
C TYR A 590 -19.87 4.37 18.14
N GLY A 591 -19.15 4.25 17.03
CA GLY A 591 -19.54 4.81 15.74
C GLY A 591 -20.82 4.19 15.20
N ILE A 592 -20.96 2.85 15.27
CA ILE A 592 -22.20 2.16 14.87
C ILE A 592 -23.38 2.57 15.76
N GLU A 593 -23.20 2.66 17.09
CA GLU A 593 -24.23 3.12 18.02
C GLU A 593 -24.73 4.54 17.66
N GLN A 594 -23.81 5.48 17.36
CA GLN A 594 -24.18 6.83 16.93
C GLN A 594 -24.95 6.85 15.60
N LEU A 595 -24.59 5.97 14.65
CA LEU A 595 -25.33 5.85 13.40
C LEU A 595 -26.75 5.32 13.64
N ALA A 596 -26.93 4.33 14.53
CA ALA A 596 -28.23 3.80 14.89
C ALA A 596 -29.11 4.83 15.63
N ASP A 597 -28.52 5.66 16.51
CA ASP A 597 -29.21 6.77 17.16
C ASP A 597 -29.62 7.87 16.15
N ARG A 598 -28.90 8.03 15.06
CA ARG A 598 -29.17 9.03 14.01
C ARG A 598 -30.19 8.56 12.99
N TYR A 599 -30.21 7.25 12.72
CA TYR A 599 -30.96 6.66 11.60
C TYR A 599 -31.80 5.47 12.05
N ASP A 600 -33.13 5.66 12.16
CA ASP A 600 -34.10 4.64 12.60
C ASP A 600 -34.09 3.37 11.74
N PHE A 601 -33.58 3.44 10.50
CA PHE A 601 -33.47 2.31 9.59
C PHE A 601 -32.31 1.35 9.91
N ILE A 602 -31.40 1.69 10.83
CA ILE A 602 -30.31 0.80 11.27
C ILE A 602 -30.82 -0.10 12.41
N ASP A 603 -30.70 -1.40 12.23
CA ASP A 603 -31.02 -2.41 13.23
C ASP A 603 -29.77 -2.75 14.05
N VAL A 604 -29.55 -2.04 15.15
CA VAL A 604 -28.38 -2.23 16.04
C VAL A 604 -28.43 -3.53 16.84
N GLU A 605 -29.57 -4.24 16.82
CA GLU A 605 -29.70 -5.58 17.40
C GLU A 605 -29.18 -6.69 16.45
N LYS A 606 -28.67 -6.31 15.27
CA LYS A 606 -28.14 -7.21 14.24
C LYS A 606 -26.90 -6.62 13.60
N VAL A 607 -25.76 -6.83 14.22
CA VAL A 607 -24.49 -6.24 13.81
C VAL A 607 -23.53 -7.30 13.30
N GLY A 608 -23.10 -7.12 12.06
CA GLY A 608 -22.03 -7.90 11.45
C GLY A 608 -20.73 -7.11 11.35
N ILE A 609 -19.61 -7.82 11.25
CA ILE A 609 -18.29 -7.23 11.02
C ILE A 609 -17.47 -8.14 10.11
N TYR A 610 -16.68 -7.56 9.20
CA TYR A 610 -15.78 -8.37 8.41
C TYR A 610 -14.51 -7.62 8.03
N GLY A 611 -13.45 -8.40 7.76
CA GLY A 611 -12.19 -7.89 7.28
C GLY A 611 -11.21 -8.97 6.86
N HIS A 612 -10.13 -8.52 6.20
CA HIS A 612 -9.06 -9.38 5.73
C HIS A 612 -7.73 -8.96 6.39
N SER A 613 -6.81 -9.91 6.67
CA SER A 613 -5.52 -9.58 7.27
C SER A 613 -5.68 -8.85 8.61
N GLY A 614 -5.15 -7.63 8.78
CA GLY A 614 -5.43 -6.79 9.95
C GLY A 614 -6.92 -6.59 10.23
N GLY A 615 -7.78 -6.56 9.19
CA GLY A 615 -9.23 -6.54 9.34
C GLY A 615 -9.81 -7.87 9.84
N GLY A 616 -9.22 -9.00 9.45
CA GLY A 616 -9.55 -10.32 10.03
C GLY A 616 -9.18 -10.40 11.51
N PHE A 617 -8.02 -9.84 11.87
CA PHE A 617 -7.61 -9.71 13.27
C PHE A 617 -8.62 -8.91 14.07
N MET A 618 -8.99 -7.70 13.59
CA MET A 618 -9.94 -6.83 14.28
C MET A 618 -11.35 -7.42 14.34
N SER A 619 -11.87 -8.01 13.24
CA SER A 619 -13.24 -8.55 13.23
C SER A 619 -13.42 -9.69 14.23
N THR A 620 -12.42 -10.57 14.38
CA THR A 620 -12.41 -11.59 15.43
C THR A 620 -12.30 -10.97 16.82
N ALA A 621 -11.38 -10.01 17.03
CA ALA A 621 -11.21 -9.32 18.31
C ALA A 621 -12.49 -8.61 18.75
N ALA A 622 -13.19 -7.94 17.83
CA ALA A 622 -14.43 -7.22 18.08
C ALA A 622 -15.56 -8.16 18.57
N LEU A 623 -15.77 -9.27 17.84
CA LEU A 623 -16.78 -10.27 18.21
C LEU A 623 -16.49 -10.89 19.59
N LEU A 624 -15.22 -11.14 19.91
CA LEU A 624 -14.83 -11.75 21.19
C LEU A 624 -14.77 -10.74 22.34
N THR A 625 -14.54 -9.45 22.07
CA THR A 625 -14.50 -8.40 23.10
C THR A 625 -15.90 -7.87 23.44
N TYR A 626 -16.77 -7.74 22.43
CA TYR A 626 -18.14 -7.25 22.56
C TYR A 626 -19.17 -8.29 22.09
N PRO A 627 -19.24 -9.48 22.76
CA PRO A 627 -20.06 -10.60 22.30
C PRO A 627 -21.58 -10.37 22.41
N GLU A 628 -22.01 -9.27 23.06
CA GLU A 628 -23.42 -8.85 23.15
C GLU A 628 -23.75 -7.74 22.13
N PHE A 629 -22.79 -7.32 21.32
CA PHE A 629 -22.97 -6.26 20.33
C PHE A 629 -22.77 -6.76 18.91
N TYR A 630 -21.72 -7.55 18.65
CA TYR A 630 -21.50 -8.15 17.34
C TYR A 630 -22.08 -9.56 17.31
N ASP A 631 -22.99 -9.81 16.35
CA ASP A 631 -23.62 -11.12 16.17
C ASP A 631 -22.85 -12.03 15.23
N VAL A 632 -22.24 -11.46 14.19
CA VAL A 632 -21.58 -12.22 13.11
C VAL A 632 -20.26 -11.59 12.73
N ALA A 633 -19.19 -12.39 12.69
CA ALA A 633 -17.91 -11.98 12.11
C ALA A 633 -17.47 -12.90 10.98
N VAL A 634 -17.01 -12.31 9.86
CA VAL A 634 -16.29 -13.01 8.80
C VAL A 634 -14.84 -12.51 8.79
N SER A 635 -13.94 -13.37 9.19
CA SER A 635 -12.53 -13.07 9.43
C SER A 635 -11.65 -13.84 8.46
N SER A 636 -10.99 -13.14 7.54
CA SER A 636 -10.15 -13.79 6.55
C SER A 636 -8.67 -13.45 6.70
N ALA A 637 -7.81 -14.47 6.66
CA ALA A 637 -6.34 -14.40 6.73
C ALA A 637 -5.82 -13.47 7.85
N GLY A 638 -6.48 -13.50 9.03
CA GLY A 638 -6.19 -12.61 10.15
C GLY A 638 -4.88 -12.96 10.87
N ASN A 639 -4.09 -11.95 11.21
CA ASN A 639 -2.89 -12.07 12.04
C ASN A 639 -3.28 -12.11 13.53
N HIS A 640 -4.03 -13.15 13.92
CA HIS A 640 -4.67 -13.29 15.22
C HIS A 640 -3.70 -13.35 16.41
N ASP A 641 -2.47 -13.75 16.14
CA ASP A 641 -1.37 -13.79 17.12
C ASP A 641 -0.16 -13.07 16.52
N ASN A 642 -0.03 -11.79 16.81
CA ASN A 642 1.07 -10.99 16.29
C ASN A 642 2.43 -11.35 16.87
N ASN A 643 2.52 -12.24 17.87
CA ASN A 643 3.79 -12.77 18.36
C ASN A 643 4.40 -13.80 17.40
N ILE A 644 3.60 -14.36 16.47
CA ILE A 644 4.06 -15.25 15.40
C ILE A 644 3.87 -14.61 14.00
N TYR A 645 3.72 -13.30 13.94
CA TYR A 645 3.65 -12.55 12.70
C TYR A 645 4.97 -11.82 12.44
N ASN A 646 5.06 -11.11 11.32
CA ASN A 646 6.27 -10.46 10.86
C ASN A 646 6.86 -9.49 11.91
N GLN A 647 8.14 -9.69 12.23
CA GLN A 647 8.90 -8.94 13.25
C GLN A 647 8.78 -7.42 13.06
N TRP A 648 9.09 -6.92 11.87
CA TRP A 648 9.12 -5.48 11.65
C TRP A 648 7.75 -4.83 11.82
N TRP A 649 6.66 -5.52 11.41
CA TRP A 649 5.31 -5.00 11.53
C TRP A 649 4.84 -4.99 12.99
N GLY A 650 5.00 -6.11 13.69
CA GLY A 650 4.64 -6.24 15.10
C GLY A 650 5.40 -5.25 15.99
N GLU A 651 6.72 -5.19 15.83
CA GLU A 651 7.57 -4.28 16.60
C GLU A 651 7.33 -2.80 16.27
N THR A 652 6.98 -2.45 15.02
CA THR A 652 6.67 -1.08 14.65
C THR A 652 5.37 -0.61 15.30
N HIS A 653 4.32 -1.41 15.21
CA HIS A 653 2.96 -0.96 15.54
C HIS A 653 2.52 -1.27 16.98
N HIS A 654 2.99 -2.37 17.54
CA HIS A 654 2.79 -2.65 18.97
C HIS A 654 3.92 -2.11 19.82
N GLY A 655 5.15 -2.18 19.31
CA GLY A 655 6.36 -1.80 20.01
C GLY A 655 7.21 -2.99 20.44
N VAL A 656 8.48 -2.70 20.68
CA VAL A 656 9.48 -3.64 21.22
C VAL A 656 10.30 -2.93 22.29
N LYS A 657 10.59 -3.64 23.37
CA LYS A 657 11.41 -3.12 24.47
C LYS A 657 12.83 -3.64 24.35
N GLU A 658 13.80 -2.74 24.27
CA GLU A 658 15.21 -3.07 24.45
C GLU A 658 15.50 -3.35 25.92
N ILE A 659 16.14 -4.48 26.19
CA ILE A 659 16.55 -4.90 27.53
C ILE A 659 18.07 -4.98 27.55
N GLN A 660 18.71 -4.21 28.44
CA GLN A 660 20.13 -4.22 28.62
C GLN A 660 20.48 -4.94 29.92
N LYS A 661 21.32 -5.97 29.84
CA LYS A 661 21.84 -6.71 30.99
C LYS A 661 23.36 -6.60 31.04
N LYS A 662 23.91 -6.25 32.20
CA LYS A 662 25.34 -6.34 32.45
C LYS A 662 25.69 -7.78 32.83
N VAL A 663 26.50 -8.44 32.03
CA VAL A 663 26.97 -9.82 32.27
C VAL A 663 28.46 -9.83 32.43
N LYS A 664 28.94 -10.64 33.37
CA LYS A 664 30.38 -10.86 33.56
C LYS A 664 30.92 -11.66 32.38
N VAL A 665 31.96 -11.18 31.73
CA VAL A 665 32.67 -11.95 30.70
C VAL A 665 33.44 -13.06 31.40
N LYS A 666 33.08 -14.34 31.19
CA LYS A 666 33.92 -15.47 31.54
C LYS A 666 35.13 -15.44 30.60
N LYS A 667 36.33 -15.35 31.16
CA LYS A 667 37.55 -15.64 30.37
C LYS A 667 37.47 -17.08 29.93
N GLU A 668 37.58 -17.35 28.63
CA GLU A 668 37.91 -18.69 28.15
C GLU A 668 39.25 -19.11 28.78
N GLU A 669 39.28 -20.33 29.27
CA GLU A 669 40.49 -20.91 29.91
C GLU A 669 41.59 -20.99 28.84
N GLU A 670 42.48 -20.01 28.84
CA GLU A 670 43.80 -20.19 28.21
C GLU A 670 44.61 -21.17 29.08
N GLU A 671 45.14 -22.20 28.42
CA GLU A 671 45.96 -23.25 29.00
C GLU A 671 47.03 -22.71 30.02
N GLU A 672 47.12 -23.43 31.12
CA GLU A 672 48.02 -23.16 32.23
C GLU A 672 49.46 -22.86 31.79
N VAL A 673 49.89 -21.62 31.97
CA VAL A 673 51.30 -21.29 32.23
C VAL A 673 51.34 -20.51 33.53
N GLU A 674 51.88 -21.16 34.57
CA GLU A 674 52.16 -20.60 35.87
C GLU A 674 52.85 -19.23 35.77
N LYS A 675 52.19 -18.17 36.24
CA LYS A 675 52.86 -16.96 36.71
C LYS A 675 52.25 -16.52 38.04
N ALA A 676 53.05 -16.68 39.06
CA ALA A 676 52.84 -16.18 40.40
C ALA A 676 52.87 -14.64 40.41
N TYR A 677 51.72 -13.99 40.38
CA TYR A 677 51.43 -12.67 40.96
C TYR A 677 49.90 -12.48 40.97
N PRO A 678 49.30 -11.96 42.07
CA PRO A 678 47.86 -11.72 42.08
C PRO A 678 47.53 -10.56 41.12
N ALA A 679 46.92 -10.88 40.00
CA ALA A 679 46.31 -9.88 39.12
C ALA A 679 45.02 -9.39 39.78
N GLU A 680 44.87 -8.08 39.90
CA GLU A 680 43.60 -7.45 40.28
C GLU A 680 42.49 -7.96 39.35
N GLU A 681 41.42 -8.52 39.93
CA GLU A 681 40.19 -8.95 39.22
C GLU A 681 39.54 -7.71 38.57
N ASN A 682 39.94 -7.36 37.37
CA ASN A 682 39.19 -6.47 36.51
C ASN A 682 38.09 -7.29 35.79
N ASP A 683 36.98 -7.55 36.49
CA ASP A 683 35.75 -8.10 35.90
C ASP A 683 35.24 -7.14 34.81
N SER A 684 35.58 -7.39 33.55
CA SER A 684 35.02 -6.64 32.44
C SER A 684 33.55 -7.02 32.28
N LEU A 685 32.67 -6.05 32.58
CA LEU A 685 31.21 -6.20 32.35
C LEU A 685 30.89 -5.91 30.88
N LYS A 686 30.34 -6.87 30.19
CA LYS A 686 29.76 -6.68 28.84
C LYS A 686 28.28 -6.38 28.97
N THR A 687 27.77 -5.41 28.18
CA THR A 687 26.34 -5.16 28.10
C THR A 687 25.77 -6.06 27.01
N GLU A 688 24.88 -6.98 27.37
CA GLU A 688 24.07 -7.75 26.44
C GLU A 688 22.77 -7.04 26.21
N ILE A 689 22.40 -6.89 24.92
CA ILE A 689 21.15 -6.28 24.46
C ILE A 689 20.26 -7.39 23.93
N SER A 690 19.03 -7.44 24.43
CA SER A 690 17.95 -8.30 23.94
C SER A 690 16.68 -7.48 23.73
N PHE A 691 15.70 -8.05 23.01
CA PHE A 691 14.45 -7.38 22.70
C PHE A 691 13.27 -8.22 23.16
N LYS A 692 12.21 -7.57 23.61
CA LYS A 692 10.96 -8.24 24.01
C LYS A 692 9.76 -7.51 23.45
N SER A 693 8.88 -8.25 22.80
CA SER A 693 7.53 -7.83 22.42
C SER A 693 6.53 -8.84 22.95
N ASP A 694 5.32 -8.40 23.31
CA ASP A 694 4.27 -9.26 23.88
C ASP A 694 2.91 -8.67 23.49
N VAL A 695 2.40 -9.14 22.36
CA VAL A 695 1.15 -8.62 21.77
C VAL A 695 -0.02 -9.47 22.22
N PRO A 696 -1.08 -8.91 22.85
CA PRO A 696 -2.30 -9.66 23.17
C PRO A 696 -2.88 -10.34 21.95
N ALA A 697 -3.19 -11.62 22.05
CA ALA A 697 -3.67 -12.44 20.95
C ALA A 697 -5.18 -12.69 21.01
N ASN A 698 -5.81 -12.98 19.85
CA ASN A 698 -7.26 -13.24 19.81
C ASN A 698 -7.65 -14.53 20.50
N GLN A 699 -6.81 -15.57 20.48
CA GLN A 699 -7.06 -16.83 21.18
C GLN A 699 -7.28 -16.66 22.69
N ASP A 700 -6.73 -15.61 23.29
CA ASP A 700 -6.90 -15.32 24.72
C ASP A 700 -8.36 -14.98 25.09
N LEU A 701 -9.16 -14.59 24.10
CA LEU A 701 -10.57 -14.19 24.26
C LEU A 701 -11.56 -15.30 23.83
N ALA A 702 -11.09 -16.48 23.47
CA ALA A 702 -11.91 -17.54 22.87
C ALA A 702 -13.15 -17.92 23.70
N GLU A 703 -13.05 -17.90 25.04
CA GLU A 703 -14.16 -18.20 25.96
C GLU A 703 -15.35 -17.24 25.81
N ASN A 704 -15.13 -16.04 25.27
CA ASN A 704 -16.16 -15.03 25.17
C ASN A 704 -17.09 -15.21 23.95
N LEU A 705 -16.77 -16.11 23.01
CA LEU A 705 -17.56 -16.27 21.79
C LEU A 705 -19.03 -16.60 22.12
N LYS A 706 -19.96 -15.77 21.63
CA LYS A 706 -21.42 -16.00 21.68
C LYS A 706 -22.06 -15.97 20.30
N GLY A 707 -21.63 -15.08 19.43
CA GLY A 707 -22.10 -14.94 18.06
C GLY A 707 -21.51 -15.96 17.08
N TYR A 708 -21.68 -15.72 15.81
CA TYR A 708 -21.25 -16.59 14.70
C TYR A 708 -19.92 -16.12 14.14
N LEU A 709 -18.94 -17.00 14.05
CA LEU A 709 -17.60 -16.71 13.56
C LEU A 709 -17.26 -17.63 12.38
N LEU A 710 -16.98 -17.04 11.22
CA LEU A 710 -16.36 -17.71 10.07
C LEU A 710 -14.90 -17.27 9.95
N LEU A 711 -13.99 -18.21 10.19
CA LEU A 711 -12.56 -18.05 9.93
C LEU A 711 -12.23 -18.57 8.54
N VAL A 712 -11.46 -17.84 7.72
CA VAL A 712 -11.03 -18.27 6.38
C VAL A 712 -9.53 -18.03 6.23
N HIS A 713 -8.76 -19.00 5.73
CA HIS A 713 -7.32 -18.86 5.56
C HIS A 713 -6.80 -19.63 4.35
N GLY A 714 -5.80 -19.09 3.63
CA GLY A 714 -5.04 -19.82 2.62
C GLY A 714 -4.04 -20.79 3.26
N ASP A 715 -3.97 -22.04 2.80
CA ASP A 715 -3.10 -23.07 3.39
C ASP A 715 -1.60 -22.82 3.16
N ILE A 716 -1.25 -22.06 2.12
CA ILE A 716 0.14 -21.70 1.79
C ILE A 716 0.40 -20.18 1.96
N ASP A 717 -0.32 -19.54 2.87
CA ASP A 717 -0.09 -18.14 3.21
C ASP A 717 1.27 -17.99 3.91
N ASN A 718 2.24 -17.42 3.21
CA ASN A 718 3.59 -17.15 3.72
C ASN A 718 3.79 -15.69 4.19
N ASN A 719 2.72 -14.88 4.19
CA ASN A 719 2.69 -13.55 4.79
C ASN A 719 2.13 -13.65 6.23
N VAL A 720 0.83 -13.96 6.36
CA VAL A 720 0.21 -14.30 7.65
C VAL A 720 0.11 -15.83 7.72
N HIS A 721 1.03 -16.45 8.44
CA HIS A 721 1.07 -17.92 8.52
C HIS A 721 -0.26 -18.50 9.03
N PRO A 722 -0.78 -19.60 8.42
CA PRO A 722 -2.06 -20.22 8.81
C PRO A 722 -2.15 -20.61 10.29
N GLY A 723 -1.01 -20.79 10.95
CA GLY A 723 -0.90 -20.98 12.40
C GLY A 723 -1.63 -19.92 13.23
N ASN A 724 -1.77 -18.67 12.68
CA ASN A 724 -2.55 -17.62 13.30
C ASN A 724 -4.02 -18.03 13.50
N SER A 725 -4.69 -18.50 12.46
CA SER A 725 -6.07 -19.00 12.56
C SER A 725 -6.17 -20.32 13.31
N ILE A 726 -5.21 -21.25 13.13
CA ILE A 726 -5.23 -22.56 13.81
C ILE A 726 -5.13 -22.40 15.33
N ARG A 727 -4.35 -21.44 15.85
CA ARG A 727 -4.30 -21.14 17.29
C ARG A 727 -5.64 -20.67 17.84
N VAL A 728 -6.38 -19.85 17.09
CA VAL A 728 -7.75 -19.43 17.46
C VAL A 728 -8.69 -20.63 17.44
N VAL A 729 -8.62 -21.48 16.41
CA VAL A 729 -9.42 -22.71 16.30
C VAL A 729 -9.17 -23.63 17.50
N ASP A 730 -7.92 -23.87 17.88
CA ASP A 730 -7.54 -24.70 19.05
C ASP A 730 -8.15 -24.13 20.35
N ALA A 731 -8.02 -22.81 20.55
CA ALA A 731 -8.57 -22.13 21.74
C ALA A 731 -10.10 -22.22 21.79
N LEU A 732 -10.79 -22.03 20.66
CA LEU A 732 -12.26 -22.15 20.57
C LEU A 732 -12.73 -23.59 20.85
N ILE A 733 -12.02 -24.61 20.36
CA ILE A 733 -12.31 -26.03 20.66
C ILE A 733 -12.14 -26.29 22.16
N LYS A 734 -11.05 -25.83 22.77
CA LYS A 734 -10.81 -25.96 24.20
C LYS A 734 -11.87 -25.27 25.06
N ALA A 735 -12.37 -24.12 24.58
CA ALA A 735 -13.46 -23.38 25.20
C ALA A 735 -14.87 -23.97 24.88
N ASN A 736 -14.94 -25.10 24.16
CA ASN A 736 -16.19 -25.75 23.74
C ASN A 736 -17.14 -24.80 22.97
N LYS A 737 -16.60 -23.97 22.07
CA LYS A 737 -17.36 -23.02 21.25
C LYS A 737 -17.65 -23.60 19.86
N ARG A 738 -18.75 -23.14 19.25
CA ARG A 738 -19.10 -23.45 17.86
C ARG A 738 -18.65 -22.30 16.97
N PHE A 739 -18.02 -22.62 15.85
CA PHE A 739 -17.52 -21.69 14.84
C PHE A 739 -17.37 -22.43 13.51
N ASP A 740 -17.18 -21.68 12.43
CA ASP A 740 -16.90 -22.21 11.11
C ASP A 740 -15.47 -21.88 10.70
N PHE A 741 -14.80 -22.85 10.07
CA PHE A 741 -13.45 -22.68 9.59
C PHE A 741 -13.31 -23.22 8.16
N MET A 742 -12.87 -22.36 7.22
CA MET A 742 -12.68 -22.72 5.82
C MET A 742 -11.24 -22.48 5.40
N ILE A 743 -10.61 -23.53 4.88
CA ILE A 743 -9.30 -23.46 4.22
C ILE A 743 -9.51 -23.16 2.75
N MET A 744 -8.72 -22.22 2.18
CA MET A 744 -8.60 -21.95 0.76
C MET A 744 -7.38 -22.67 0.18
N PRO A 745 -7.57 -23.87 -0.41
CA PRO A 745 -6.45 -24.73 -0.80
C PRO A 745 -5.60 -24.13 -1.92
N GLY A 746 -4.28 -24.18 -1.78
CA GLY A 746 -3.32 -23.65 -2.73
C GLY A 746 -3.34 -22.12 -2.82
N GLN A 747 -3.90 -21.42 -1.83
CA GLN A 747 -3.95 -19.97 -1.82
C GLN A 747 -2.99 -19.38 -0.79
N ARG A 748 -2.36 -18.26 -1.19
CA ARG A 748 -1.53 -17.41 -0.33
C ARG A 748 -2.39 -16.40 0.42
N HIS A 749 -1.82 -15.29 0.84
CA HIS A 749 -2.50 -14.24 1.61
C HIS A 749 -3.73 -13.66 0.92
N GLY A 750 -3.73 -13.52 -0.41
CA GLY A 750 -4.93 -13.23 -1.22
C GLY A 750 -5.49 -14.51 -1.82
N PHE A 751 -6.81 -14.61 -1.94
CA PHE A 751 -7.47 -15.85 -2.40
C PHE A 751 -7.45 -16.05 -3.94
N GLY A 752 -6.72 -15.20 -4.69
CA GLY A 752 -6.49 -15.35 -6.12
C GLY A 752 -7.77 -15.66 -6.91
N ARG A 753 -7.76 -16.80 -7.63
CA ARG A 753 -8.93 -17.25 -8.40
C ARG A 753 -10.16 -17.59 -7.57
N TYR A 754 -10.03 -17.83 -6.28
CA TYR A 754 -11.13 -18.15 -5.36
C TYR A 754 -11.73 -16.92 -4.66
N THR A 755 -11.29 -15.72 -4.99
CA THR A 755 -11.81 -14.47 -4.38
C THR A 755 -13.34 -14.35 -4.53
N GLN A 756 -13.88 -14.68 -5.71
CA GLN A 756 -15.32 -14.60 -5.95
C GLN A 756 -16.09 -15.68 -5.16
N TYR A 757 -15.51 -16.87 -5.02
CA TYR A 757 -16.08 -17.94 -4.17
C TYR A 757 -16.14 -17.47 -2.70
N PHE A 758 -15.04 -16.93 -2.18
CA PHE A 758 -15.01 -16.36 -0.82
C PHE A 758 -16.08 -15.29 -0.61
N GLU A 759 -16.20 -14.34 -1.55
CA GLU A 759 -17.23 -13.29 -1.50
C GLU A 759 -18.64 -13.90 -1.42
N THR A 760 -18.93 -14.93 -2.20
CA THR A 760 -20.25 -15.60 -2.18
C THR A 760 -20.49 -16.34 -0.84
N MET A 761 -19.48 -17.00 -0.29
CA MET A 761 -19.57 -17.66 1.02
C MET A 761 -19.82 -16.64 2.14
N MET A 762 -19.18 -15.49 2.09
CA MET A 762 -19.45 -14.37 3.02
C MET A 762 -20.90 -13.87 2.90
N TRP A 763 -21.45 -13.79 1.68
CA TRP A 763 -22.85 -13.42 1.47
C TRP A 763 -23.82 -14.43 2.11
N TYR A 764 -23.58 -15.73 1.94
CA TYR A 764 -24.38 -16.77 2.58
C TYR A 764 -24.32 -16.66 4.11
N TYR A 765 -23.13 -16.45 4.66
CA TYR A 765 -22.93 -16.41 6.10
C TYR A 765 -23.67 -15.24 6.75
N PHE A 766 -23.57 -14.04 6.17
CA PHE A 766 -24.36 -12.90 6.66
C PHE A 766 -25.87 -13.06 6.41
N ALA A 767 -26.29 -13.59 5.26
CA ALA A 767 -27.71 -13.82 4.99
C ALA A 767 -28.33 -14.81 5.97
N GLU A 768 -27.64 -15.90 6.27
CA GLU A 768 -28.07 -16.91 7.22
C GLU A 768 -28.21 -16.33 8.63
N HIS A 769 -27.17 -15.69 9.13
CA HIS A 769 -27.08 -15.33 10.55
C HIS A 769 -27.68 -13.95 10.89
N LEU A 770 -27.75 -13.00 9.96
CA LEU A 770 -28.36 -11.69 10.21
C LEU A 770 -29.79 -11.57 9.67
N LEU A 771 -30.12 -12.22 8.53
CA LEU A 771 -31.44 -12.16 7.93
C LEU A 771 -32.29 -13.40 8.22
N GLY A 772 -31.72 -14.50 8.69
CA GLY A 772 -32.39 -15.80 8.84
C GLY A 772 -32.72 -16.45 7.50
N ASP A 773 -31.93 -16.17 6.44
CA ASP A 773 -32.12 -16.72 5.10
C ASP A 773 -31.20 -17.92 4.87
N TYR A 774 -31.72 -19.12 5.05
CA TYR A 774 -30.98 -20.38 4.98
C TYR A 774 -30.89 -20.96 3.57
N ARG A 775 -31.11 -20.18 2.52
CA ARG A 775 -30.99 -20.69 1.14
C ARG A 775 -29.52 -20.97 0.81
N THR A 776 -29.23 -22.21 0.42
CA THR A 776 -27.90 -22.68 0.04
C THR A 776 -27.76 -23.03 -1.44
N ASN A 777 -28.87 -22.96 -2.20
CA ASN A 777 -28.97 -23.40 -3.59
C ASN A 777 -28.99 -22.22 -4.60
N VAL A 778 -28.45 -21.10 -4.23
CA VAL A 778 -28.16 -20.02 -5.19
C VAL A 778 -26.99 -20.51 -6.04
N GLU A 779 -27.21 -20.63 -7.36
CA GLU A 779 -26.18 -21.11 -8.29
C GLU A 779 -24.91 -20.28 -8.14
N LEU A 780 -23.84 -20.94 -7.72
CA LEU A 780 -22.49 -20.43 -7.84
C LEU A 780 -22.11 -20.60 -9.31
N LYS A 781 -21.65 -19.55 -9.96
CA LYS A 781 -21.13 -19.68 -11.32
C LYS A 781 -19.92 -20.64 -11.32
N ASP A 782 -19.76 -21.42 -12.39
CA ASP A 782 -18.55 -22.22 -12.62
C ASP A 782 -17.32 -21.29 -12.65
N TYR A 783 -16.31 -21.61 -11.85
CA TYR A 783 -15.07 -20.84 -11.70
C TYR A 783 -13.95 -21.42 -12.57
#